data_1b7e4070b178ee093412ce1e11d88e75
#
_entry.id   1b7e4070b178ee093412ce1e11d88e75
#
_cell.length_a   1.000
_cell.length_b   1.000
_cell.length_c   1.000
_cell.angle_alpha   90.00
_cell.angle_beta   90.00
_cell.angle_gamma   90.00
#
_symmetry.space_group_name_H-M   'P 1'
#
loop_
_entity.id
_entity.type
_entity.pdbx_description
1 polymer ?
#
loop_
_entity_poly.entity_id
_entity_poly.type
_entity_poly.pdbx_seq_one_letter_code
_entity_poly.pdbx_strand_id
1 'polypeptide(L)'
;MSDRAARLFTIPPGVSFVDALAAGLLAETAGDPLRLARYTILLPTRRARRALDDAFLRQADGRPLLLPRTLPLGDLDPDEVALGGGDEAAAMDAVPGNADLPPAIPALRRQLLLAQAVQTAGRASGASMTIDQATRLAAELARLLDQVQTEQLTFDRLRGLVPEDYAAHWQLTLRFLSVLTEQWPQILAAEGCIDPAERRNRALAAQAEAWRRQPPSDPVIAAGSTGSIPATAALIGVIADLPTGRVVLPGLDRDLDDETREAVLEDPAHPQHGLCLLLRRLELSPSEVRPWPTASLPATPAARAAFVNEALRPAATTERWRALSPTIAHALDGVTRIDCAGPQEEAGVIALLLRSVSEQPGRRAALVTPDRGLARRVAAELKRWDIDVDDSAGQPLDQTPPGAFLRLTAGMVAEEFAPVPLLAALKHPLAAGGRDPAAFRAAVRRFEIAVLRGPRPAAGVGGLKRTLSDEDSARFRGLLDRLAALAAPLERLVAMPRAQLGELIDAHAAFAEGLAASEGESGAARLWAGEAGEAAATFIANLRQASAGFAPMPGDRYPALLGGLLSMQMVRPRYGRHPRLAIWGPLEARLQHADLLVLGGLNEGTWPADVAADPWLSRPMRRDFGLPAPERRIGLAAHDVAQAMGAPQVVLTRALRVEGTPTVPSRWLLRLDGLMRSLGIDPARIHGGAWLDWQSKLDRAEVVRPVAPPTPCPPVERRPRTIRVTDVELWRRDPYAIYARRILRLRPLDPIDAEPSAADRGTWIHRALERFVREFPQDVPADAIDHLLAIGRQEFGPQMNRPAVGAFWWPRFERIAHWFVDKERERRTVTASLHAEVKGRLQFDGPAGPFTLTATADRIECGRDGSLTVIDYKTGSLPRPREIEFGFAPQLPLEAAIAAAGGFAGIGPAVVAALEFWRLTGGNPPAETKDVKADPMTAAAIAQAGLQQLVAAFDSPDTAYQSVPDPEFAPRFSDYAHLARVKEWSTGALRDEE
;
A
#
# COMPACT_ATOMS: atom_id res chain seq x y z
N MET A 1 -3.51 48.06 -33.44
CA MET A 1 -3.85 46.94 -32.48
C MET A 1 -5.01 46.19 -33.07
N SER A 2 -4.90 44.90 -33.25
CA SER A 2 -6.03 44.11 -33.72
C SER A 2 -7.19 44.20 -32.70
N ASP A 3 -8.42 44.10 -33.17
CA ASP A 3 -9.63 44.18 -32.30
C ASP A 3 -9.62 43.08 -31.21
N ARG A 4 -8.91 41.96 -31.46
CA ARG A 4 -8.63 40.88 -30.52
C ARG A 4 -7.74 41.30 -29.36
N ALA A 5 -6.65 42.04 -29.59
CA ALA A 5 -5.73 42.52 -28.57
C ALA A 5 -6.43 43.35 -27.46
N ALA A 6 -7.50 44.08 -27.86
CA ALA A 6 -8.28 44.88 -26.92
C ALA A 6 -9.13 44.01 -25.96
N ARG A 7 -9.34 42.70 -26.23
CA ARG A 7 -10.21 41.78 -25.50
C ARG A 7 -9.46 40.69 -24.72
N LEU A 8 -8.11 40.64 -24.90
CA LEU A 8 -7.27 39.71 -24.18
C LEU A 8 -6.60 40.34 -22.96
N PHE A 9 -6.71 39.66 -21.85
CA PHE A 9 -6.17 40.09 -20.55
C PHE A 9 -5.39 38.95 -19.89
N THR A 10 -4.50 39.32 -18.98
CA THR A 10 -3.83 38.34 -18.10
C THR A 10 -3.84 38.81 -16.64
N ILE A 11 -3.92 37.88 -15.73
CA ILE A 11 -3.74 38.08 -14.30
C ILE A 11 -2.41 37.40 -13.93
N PRO A 12 -1.41 38.16 -13.41
CA PRO A 12 -0.09 37.60 -13.14
C PRO A 12 -0.09 36.63 -11.92
N PRO A 13 0.93 35.75 -11.79
CA PRO A 13 1.13 34.97 -10.59
C PRO A 13 1.30 35.90 -9.37
N GLY A 14 0.77 35.49 -8.20
CA GLY A 14 0.83 36.31 -6.99
C GLY A 14 -0.40 37.20 -6.73
N VAL A 15 -1.27 37.32 -7.71
CA VAL A 15 -2.61 37.87 -7.53
C VAL A 15 -3.61 36.71 -7.45
N SER A 16 -4.54 36.77 -6.50
CA SER A 16 -5.65 35.81 -6.48
C SER A 16 -6.47 35.97 -7.76
N PHE A 17 -6.36 35.04 -8.66
CA PHE A 17 -6.99 35.10 -9.98
C PHE A 17 -8.50 35.34 -9.90
N VAL A 18 -9.19 34.55 -9.07
CA VAL A 18 -10.65 34.62 -8.93
C VAL A 18 -11.10 35.92 -8.23
N ASP A 19 -10.33 36.40 -7.24
CA ASP A 19 -10.66 37.66 -6.52
C ASP A 19 -10.44 38.87 -7.43
N ALA A 20 -9.36 38.89 -8.21
CA ALA A 20 -9.11 39.97 -9.19
C ALA A 20 -10.18 39.98 -10.30
N LEU A 21 -10.55 38.79 -10.80
CA LEU A 21 -11.61 38.69 -11.79
C LEU A 21 -12.94 39.19 -11.23
N ALA A 22 -13.33 38.73 -10.04
CA ALA A 22 -14.57 39.16 -9.37
C ALA A 22 -14.58 40.68 -9.11
N ALA A 23 -13.49 41.23 -8.55
CA ALA A 23 -13.35 42.64 -8.27
C ALA A 23 -13.48 43.52 -9.54
N GLY A 24 -12.85 43.10 -10.62
CA GLY A 24 -12.95 43.80 -11.92
C GLY A 24 -14.37 43.82 -12.47
N LEU A 25 -15.07 42.69 -12.39
CA LEU A 25 -16.45 42.58 -12.86
C LEU A 25 -17.44 43.36 -11.97
N LEU A 26 -17.25 43.35 -10.64
CA LEU A 26 -18.04 44.17 -9.72
C LEU A 26 -17.82 45.67 -9.94
N ALA A 27 -16.60 46.09 -10.21
CA ALA A 27 -16.30 47.50 -10.52
C ALA A 27 -16.95 47.93 -11.83
N GLU A 28 -16.96 47.08 -12.86
CA GLU A 28 -17.59 47.38 -14.16
C GLU A 28 -19.13 47.40 -14.07
N THR A 29 -19.70 46.62 -13.19
CA THR A 29 -21.15 46.56 -12.98
C THR A 29 -21.63 47.39 -11.79
N ALA A 30 -20.77 48.26 -11.25
CA ALA A 30 -21.10 49.14 -10.15
C ALA A 30 -22.33 50.01 -10.48
N GLY A 31 -23.38 49.89 -9.63
CA GLY A 31 -24.64 50.62 -9.78
C GLY A 31 -25.80 49.85 -10.42
N ASP A 32 -25.53 48.68 -11.03
CA ASP A 32 -26.58 47.80 -11.55
C ASP A 32 -26.40 46.30 -11.13
N PRO A 33 -27.04 45.88 -10.04
CA PRO A 33 -26.94 44.50 -9.55
C PRO A 33 -27.38 43.42 -10.52
N LEU A 34 -28.26 43.78 -11.49
CA LEU A 34 -28.79 42.83 -12.45
C LEU A 34 -27.82 42.62 -13.64
N ARG A 35 -26.92 43.57 -13.86
CA ARG A 35 -25.98 43.50 -14.99
C ARG A 35 -24.99 42.31 -14.83
N LEU A 36 -24.55 42.02 -13.61
CA LEU A 36 -23.63 40.91 -13.33
C LEU A 36 -24.25 39.57 -13.72
N ALA A 37 -25.55 39.36 -13.46
CA ALA A 37 -26.27 38.14 -13.79
C ALA A 37 -26.35 37.84 -15.31
N ARG A 38 -26.10 38.85 -16.15
CA ARG A 38 -26.10 38.68 -17.63
C ARG A 38 -24.77 38.11 -18.14
N TYR A 39 -23.68 38.12 -17.33
CA TYR A 39 -22.41 37.59 -17.76
C TYR A 39 -22.43 36.06 -17.82
N THR A 40 -21.80 35.51 -18.87
CA THR A 40 -21.47 34.09 -18.95
C THR A 40 -19.96 33.92 -18.81
N ILE A 41 -19.50 33.20 -17.78
CA ILE A 41 -18.10 32.99 -17.48
C ILE A 41 -17.76 31.51 -17.63
N LEU A 42 -16.83 31.23 -18.54
CA LEU A 42 -16.29 29.90 -18.83
C LEU A 42 -14.98 29.71 -18.04
N LEU A 43 -14.92 28.66 -17.23
CA LEU A 43 -13.78 28.35 -16.35
C LEU A 43 -13.26 26.94 -16.63
N PRO A 44 -11.98 26.63 -16.38
CA PRO A 44 -11.41 25.32 -16.72
C PRO A 44 -12.04 24.17 -15.92
N THR A 45 -12.38 24.39 -14.64
CA THR A 45 -12.86 23.34 -13.74
C THR A 45 -14.07 23.75 -12.90
N ARG A 46 -14.83 22.78 -12.39
CA ARG A 46 -15.92 23.02 -11.40
C ARG A 46 -15.43 23.66 -10.10
N ARG A 47 -14.18 23.36 -9.68
CA ARG A 47 -13.57 23.95 -8.49
C ARG A 47 -13.27 25.43 -8.73
N ALA A 48 -12.72 25.78 -9.87
CA ALA A 48 -12.52 27.18 -10.26
C ALA A 48 -13.84 27.97 -10.27
N ARG A 49 -14.94 27.34 -10.70
CA ARG A 49 -16.28 27.93 -10.62
C ARG A 49 -16.68 28.23 -9.18
N ARG A 50 -16.58 27.27 -8.27
CA ARG A 50 -16.89 27.47 -6.83
C ARG A 50 -16.00 28.56 -6.22
N ALA A 51 -14.70 28.53 -6.54
CA ALA A 51 -13.77 29.54 -6.06
C ALA A 51 -14.14 30.95 -6.53
N LEU A 52 -14.65 31.09 -7.76
CA LEU A 52 -15.13 32.37 -8.29
C LEU A 52 -16.44 32.79 -7.59
N ASP A 53 -17.40 31.87 -7.38
CA ASP A 53 -18.63 32.15 -6.66
C ASP A 53 -18.31 32.64 -5.22
N ASP A 54 -17.36 31.98 -4.52
CA ASP A 54 -16.85 32.42 -3.21
C ASP A 54 -16.12 33.75 -3.28
N ALA A 55 -15.40 34.05 -4.34
CA ALA A 55 -14.72 35.32 -4.55
C ALA A 55 -15.73 36.50 -4.70
N PHE A 56 -16.80 36.30 -5.45
CA PHE A 56 -17.88 37.28 -5.51
C PHE A 56 -18.46 37.57 -4.14
N LEU A 57 -18.72 36.53 -3.33
CA LEU A 57 -19.25 36.69 -1.97
C LEU A 57 -18.29 37.48 -1.08
N ARG A 58 -16.99 37.21 -1.15
CA ARG A 58 -15.96 37.96 -0.39
C ARG A 58 -15.88 39.43 -0.81
N GLN A 59 -15.93 39.67 -2.13
CA GLN A 59 -15.78 41.02 -2.71
C GLN A 59 -17.06 41.86 -2.57
N ALA A 60 -18.21 41.21 -2.33
CA ALA A 60 -19.51 41.90 -2.15
C ALA A 60 -19.67 42.58 -0.78
N ASP A 61 -18.81 42.30 0.19
CA ASP A 61 -18.86 42.88 1.54
C ASP A 61 -20.25 42.75 2.19
N GLY A 62 -20.83 41.55 2.10
CA GLY A 62 -22.16 41.25 2.68
C GLY A 62 -23.36 41.77 1.86
N ARG A 63 -23.17 42.40 0.72
CA ARG A 63 -24.29 42.82 -0.16
C ARG A 63 -24.86 41.64 -0.95
N PRO A 64 -26.17 41.55 -1.09
CA PRO A 64 -26.75 40.51 -1.95
C PRO A 64 -26.37 40.71 -3.43
N LEU A 65 -25.96 39.67 -4.09
CA LEU A 65 -25.60 39.64 -5.51
C LEU A 65 -26.40 38.58 -6.26
N LEU A 66 -26.76 38.90 -7.52
CA LEU A 66 -27.10 37.89 -8.51
C LEU A 66 -25.84 37.46 -9.24
N LEU A 67 -25.38 36.23 -9.02
CA LEU A 67 -24.15 35.71 -9.60
C LEU A 67 -24.26 35.56 -11.12
N PRO A 68 -23.13 35.68 -11.86
CA PRO A 68 -23.07 35.38 -13.27
C PRO A 68 -23.31 33.90 -13.55
N ARG A 69 -23.70 33.56 -14.77
CA ARG A 69 -23.75 32.18 -15.21
C ARG A 69 -22.32 31.63 -15.38
N THR A 70 -21.93 30.69 -14.53
CA THR A 70 -20.59 30.07 -14.60
C THR A 70 -20.67 28.66 -15.17
N LEU A 71 -19.84 28.36 -16.18
CA LEU A 71 -19.81 27.08 -16.90
C LEU A 71 -18.36 26.52 -16.91
N PRO A 72 -18.15 25.21 -16.66
CA PRO A 72 -16.84 24.61 -16.86
C PRO A 72 -16.57 24.34 -18.34
N LEU A 73 -15.35 24.64 -18.81
CA LEU A 73 -14.87 24.35 -20.17
C LEU A 73 -14.49 22.87 -20.35
N GLY A 74 -14.26 22.12 -19.27
CA GLY A 74 -13.71 20.78 -19.35
C GLY A 74 -12.30 20.75 -19.96
N ASP A 75 -11.49 21.76 -19.69
CA ASP A 75 -10.12 21.96 -20.21
C ASP A 75 -9.10 21.16 -19.38
N LEU A 76 -9.34 19.85 -19.26
CA LEU A 76 -8.47 18.92 -18.55
C LEU A 76 -7.86 17.94 -19.55
N ASP A 77 -6.54 17.70 -19.41
CA ASP A 77 -5.85 16.65 -20.15
C ASP A 77 -6.54 15.29 -19.90
N PRO A 78 -6.71 14.41 -20.90
CA PRO A 78 -7.30 13.08 -20.72
C PRO A 78 -6.66 12.26 -19.60
N ASP A 79 -5.37 12.44 -19.37
CA ASP A 79 -4.67 11.78 -18.26
C ASP A 79 -4.98 12.41 -16.90
N GLU A 80 -5.35 13.67 -16.88
CA GLU A 80 -5.83 14.39 -15.70
C GLU A 80 -7.30 14.01 -15.39
N VAL A 81 -8.10 13.76 -16.41
CA VAL A 81 -9.49 13.26 -16.28
C VAL A 81 -9.51 11.83 -15.77
N ALA A 82 -8.56 10.99 -16.18
CA ALA A 82 -8.45 9.60 -15.69
C ALA A 82 -8.19 9.53 -14.16
N LEU A 83 -7.52 10.51 -13.60
CA LEU A 83 -7.35 10.68 -12.16
C LEU A 83 -8.57 11.32 -11.48
N GLY A 84 -9.48 11.92 -12.27
CA GLY A 84 -10.53 12.83 -11.83
C GLY A 84 -11.94 12.27 -11.64
N GLY A 85 -12.26 11.07 -12.09
CA GLY A 85 -13.60 10.45 -11.96
C GLY A 85 -14.75 11.22 -12.62
N GLY A 86 -15.38 10.56 -13.50
CA GLY A 86 -16.58 10.67 -14.35
C GLY A 86 -17.63 11.79 -14.30
N ASP A 87 -17.58 12.72 -13.38
CA ASP A 87 -18.71 13.68 -13.17
C ASP A 87 -18.64 14.96 -14.05
N GLU A 88 -17.54 15.19 -14.77
CA GLU A 88 -17.36 16.40 -15.58
C GLU A 88 -18.13 16.33 -16.91
N ALA A 89 -18.36 15.13 -17.45
CA ALA A 89 -19.15 14.96 -18.67
C ALA A 89 -20.61 15.44 -18.50
N ALA A 90 -21.20 15.26 -17.33
CA ALA A 90 -22.58 15.70 -17.05
C ALA A 90 -22.74 17.24 -16.96
N ALA A 91 -21.65 17.99 -16.74
CA ALA A 91 -21.72 19.45 -16.66
C ALA A 91 -21.85 20.12 -18.04
N MET A 92 -21.43 19.44 -19.10
CA MET A 92 -21.54 19.94 -20.47
C MET A 92 -22.98 19.76 -21.04
N ASP A 93 -23.82 18.98 -20.40
CA ASP A 93 -25.23 18.82 -20.82
C ASP A 93 -26.05 20.10 -20.60
N ALA A 94 -25.57 21.01 -19.73
CA ALA A 94 -26.21 22.30 -19.47
C ALA A 94 -25.92 23.38 -20.52
N VAL A 95 -25.11 23.08 -21.56
CA VAL A 95 -24.79 24.03 -22.64
C VAL A 95 -25.89 23.97 -23.68
N PRO A 96 -26.55 25.09 -24.03
CA PRO A 96 -27.58 25.12 -25.08
C PRO A 96 -27.03 24.63 -26.42
N GLY A 97 -27.70 23.71 -27.08
CA GLY A 97 -27.31 23.11 -28.37
C GLY A 97 -26.77 21.68 -28.27
N ASN A 98 -26.58 21.11 -27.05
CA ASN A 98 -26.10 19.76 -26.87
C ASN A 98 -27.21 18.68 -26.86
N ALA A 99 -28.47 19.08 -26.92
CA ALA A 99 -29.65 18.16 -26.85
C ALA A 99 -29.68 17.10 -27.97
N ASP A 100 -29.07 17.39 -29.11
CA ASP A 100 -29.07 16.49 -30.28
C ASP A 100 -27.83 15.57 -30.34
N LEU A 101 -26.89 15.71 -29.41
CA LEU A 101 -25.69 14.85 -29.40
C LEU A 101 -25.99 13.52 -28.69
N PRO A 102 -25.53 12.38 -29.26
CA PRO A 102 -25.60 11.11 -28.55
C PRO A 102 -24.97 11.16 -27.16
N PRO A 103 -25.50 10.39 -26.18
CA PRO A 103 -24.91 10.37 -24.86
C PRO A 103 -23.48 9.80 -24.87
N ALA A 104 -22.66 10.20 -23.90
CA ALA A 104 -21.36 9.57 -23.70
C ALA A 104 -21.58 8.15 -23.12
N ILE A 105 -20.77 7.20 -23.58
CA ILE A 105 -20.77 5.85 -23.02
C ILE A 105 -20.34 5.90 -21.54
N PRO A 106 -21.06 5.21 -20.61
CA PRO A 106 -20.65 5.17 -19.21
C PRO A 106 -19.26 4.53 -19.02
N ALA A 107 -18.44 5.09 -18.14
CA ALA A 107 -17.04 4.72 -18.00
C ALA A 107 -16.81 3.22 -17.73
N LEU A 108 -17.57 2.61 -16.81
CA LEU A 108 -17.46 1.17 -16.52
C LEU A 108 -17.92 0.31 -17.71
N ARG A 109 -18.98 0.73 -18.41
CA ARG A 109 -19.47 0.05 -19.64
C ARG A 109 -18.38 0.08 -20.72
N ARG A 110 -17.78 1.26 -20.95
CA ARG A 110 -16.65 1.45 -21.87
C ARG A 110 -15.51 0.51 -21.54
N GLN A 111 -15.11 0.48 -20.28
CA GLN A 111 -13.98 -0.33 -19.80
C GLN A 111 -14.21 -1.82 -20.01
N LEU A 112 -15.41 -2.32 -19.69
CA LEU A 112 -15.76 -3.73 -19.86
C LEU A 112 -15.82 -4.12 -21.33
N LEU A 113 -16.43 -3.31 -22.20
CA LEU A 113 -16.53 -3.60 -23.64
C LEU A 113 -15.16 -3.56 -24.32
N LEU A 114 -14.30 -2.58 -23.99
CA LEU A 114 -12.91 -2.56 -24.48
C LEU A 114 -12.14 -3.79 -24.00
N ALA A 115 -12.31 -4.22 -22.74
CA ALA A 115 -11.65 -5.41 -22.22
C ALA A 115 -12.08 -6.68 -22.97
N GLN A 116 -13.34 -6.82 -23.35
CA GLN A 116 -13.81 -7.93 -24.19
C GLN A 116 -13.23 -7.90 -25.59
N ALA A 117 -13.18 -6.71 -26.21
CA ALA A 117 -12.60 -6.52 -27.53
C ALA A 117 -11.10 -6.86 -27.53
N VAL A 118 -10.36 -6.39 -26.52
CA VAL A 118 -8.93 -6.73 -26.30
C VAL A 118 -8.73 -8.24 -26.11
N GLN A 119 -9.56 -8.89 -25.31
CA GLN A 119 -9.47 -10.35 -25.09
C GLN A 119 -9.76 -11.13 -26.36
N THR A 120 -10.70 -10.68 -27.18
CA THR A 120 -11.05 -11.29 -28.47
C THR A 120 -9.89 -11.13 -29.46
N ALA A 121 -9.31 -9.95 -29.57
CA ALA A 121 -8.15 -9.67 -30.41
C ALA A 121 -6.92 -10.49 -29.95
N GLY A 122 -6.69 -10.62 -28.65
CA GLY A 122 -5.65 -11.44 -28.08
C GLY A 122 -5.80 -12.93 -28.47
N ARG A 123 -7.00 -13.50 -28.35
CA ARG A 123 -7.27 -14.90 -28.77
C ARG A 123 -7.03 -15.10 -30.26
N ALA A 124 -7.43 -14.15 -31.10
CA ALA A 124 -7.21 -14.20 -32.55
C ALA A 124 -5.72 -14.16 -32.92
N SER A 125 -4.87 -13.59 -32.06
CA SER A 125 -3.41 -13.53 -32.23
C SER A 125 -2.65 -14.66 -31.51
N GLY A 126 -3.36 -15.64 -30.92
CA GLY A 126 -2.74 -16.75 -30.16
C GLY A 126 -2.28 -16.38 -28.74
N ALA A 127 -2.53 -15.17 -28.26
CA ALA A 127 -2.22 -14.73 -26.89
C ALA A 127 -3.40 -15.05 -25.96
N SER A 128 -3.18 -15.97 -25.01
CA SER A 128 -4.15 -16.21 -23.93
C SER A 128 -4.02 -15.12 -22.86
N MET A 129 -5.06 -14.31 -22.71
CA MET A 129 -5.10 -13.20 -21.77
C MET A 129 -6.27 -13.37 -20.80
N THR A 130 -6.03 -13.18 -19.49
CA THR A 130 -7.10 -13.18 -18.50
C THR A 130 -7.90 -11.87 -18.56
N ILE A 131 -9.13 -11.87 -18.06
CA ILE A 131 -10.00 -10.69 -18.15
C ILE A 131 -9.45 -9.49 -17.38
N ASP A 132 -8.77 -9.70 -16.25
CA ASP A 132 -8.12 -8.66 -15.47
C ASP A 132 -6.93 -8.05 -16.22
N GLN A 133 -6.15 -8.86 -16.94
CA GLN A 133 -5.08 -8.38 -17.83
C GLN A 133 -5.66 -7.59 -19.01
N ALA A 134 -6.71 -8.11 -19.63
CA ALA A 134 -7.41 -7.43 -20.71
C ALA A 134 -8.01 -6.08 -20.24
N THR A 135 -8.53 -6.01 -19.02
CA THR A 135 -9.07 -4.78 -18.44
C THR A 135 -7.98 -3.72 -18.23
N ARG A 136 -6.79 -4.11 -17.78
CA ARG A 136 -5.65 -3.18 -17.66
C ARG A 136 -5.21 -2.65 -19.04
N LEU A 137 -5.08 -3.53 -20.01
CA LEU A 137 -4.70 -3.15 -21.37
C LEU A 137 -5.77 -2.29 -22.05
N ALA A 138 -7.05 -2.57 -21.78
CA ALA A 138 -8.17 -1.74 -22.23
C ALA A 138 -8.14 -0.32 -21.66
N ALA A 139 -7.68 -0.15 -20.41
CA ALA A 139 -7.50 1.19 -19.83
C ALA A 139 -6.41 2.00 -20.56
N GLU A 140 -5.32 1.35 -20.97
CA GLU A 140 -4.27 1.99 -21.77
C GLU A 140 -4.78 2.34 -23.18
N LEU A 141 -5.55 1.45 -23.82
CA LEU A 141 -6.18 1.76 -25.11
C LEU A 141 -7.20 2.88 -25.01
N ALA A 142 -8.00 2.91 -23.95
CA ALA A 142 -8.95 4.00 -23.71
C ALA A 142 -8.22 5.35 -23.57
N ARG A 143 -7.07 5.39 -22.87
CA ARG A 143 -6.24 6.61 -22.76
C ARG A 143 -5.69 7.05 -24.11
N LEU A 144 -5.18 6.13 -24.94
CA LEU A 144 -4.71 6.46 -26.29
C LEU A 144 -5.86 7.02 -27.14
N LEU A 145 -7.03 6.39 -27.09
CA LEU A 145 -8.23 6.83 -27.82
C LEU A 145 -8.61 8.26 -27.37
N ASP A 146 -8.66 8.52 -26.08
CA ASP A 146 -8.98 9.84 -25.53
C ASP A 146 -7.94 10.89 -25.95
N GLN A 147 -6.66 10.56 -26.00
CA GLN A 147 -5.62 11.47 -26.50
C GLN A 147 -5.80 11.79 -27.99
N VAL A 148 -6.00 10.76 -28.83
CA VAL A 148 -6.21 10.92 -30.28
C VAL A 148 -7.43 11.78 -30.56
N GLN A 149 -8.55 11.50 -29.89
CA GLN A 149 -9.78 12.31 -30.07
C GLN A 149 -9.60 13.74 -29.53
N THR A 150 -8.98 13.92 -28.36
CA THR A 150 -8.71 15.24 -27.78
C THR A 150 -7.91 16.12 -28.73
N GLU A 151 -6.89 15.56 -29.38
CA GLU A 151 -6.06 16.27 -30.36
C GLU A 151 -6.71 16.32 -31.76
N GLN A 152 -7.94 15.83 -31.90
CA GLN A 152 -8.72 15.83 -33.16
C GLN A 152 -7.97 15.12 -34.31
N LEU A 153 -7.22 14.06 -33.98
CA LEU A 153 -6.49 13.22 -34.95
C LEU A 153 -7.36 12.03 -35.39
N THR A 154 -6.99 11.44 -36.53
CA THR A 154 -7.61 10.22 -37.07
C THR A 154 -6.60 9.08 -37.08
N PHE A 155 -7.08 7.86 -36.88
CA PHE A 155 -6.22 6.67 -36.85
C PHE A 155 -5.69 6.24 -38.23
N ASP A 156 -6.10 6.87 -39.32
CA ASP A 156 -5.68 6.52 -40.69
C ASP A 156 -4.16 6.59 -40.89
N ARG A 157 -3.50 7.50 -40.14
CA ARG A 157 -2.04 7.70 -40.22
C ARG A 157 -1.23 6.57 -39.54
N LEU A 158 -1.84 5.70 -38.71
CA LEU A 158 -1.12 4.65 -38.00
C LEU A 158 -0.42 3.64 -38.93
N ARG A 159 -1.03 3.35 -40.08
CA ARG A 159 -0.52 2.33 -41.02
C ARG A 159 0.81 2.72 -41.67
N GLY A 160 1.10 4.01 -41.75
CA GLY A 160 2.29 4.54 -42.39
C GLY A 160 3.46 4.91 -41.46
N LEU A 161 3.33 4.67 -40.15
CA LEU A 161 4.30 5.13 -39.15
C LEU A 161 5.61 4.32 -39.09
N VAL A 162 5.65 3.11 -39.62
CA VAL A 162 6.80 2.21 -39.46
C VAL A 162 7.23 1.66 -40.82
N PRO A 163 8.52 1.73 -41.17
CA PRO A 163 9.07 1.04 -42.32
C PRO A 163 8.83 -0.46 -42.30
N GLU A 164 8.71 -1.10 -43.46
CA GLU A 164 8.42 -2.52 -43.61
C GLU A 164 9.41 -3.46 -42.90
N ASP A 165 10.64 -3.03 -42.67
CA ASP A 165 11.71 -3.80 -42.01
C ASP A 165 11.51 -4.06 -40.52
N TYR A 166 10.64 -3.28 -39.82
CA TYR A 166 10.28 -3.46 -38.39
C TYR A 166 8.90 -4.09 -38.20
N ALA A 167 8.39 -4.74 -39.24
CA ALA A 167 6.99 -5.11 -39.37
C ALA A 167 6.47 -6.12 -38.33
N ALA A 168 7.26 -7.07 -37.85
CA ALA A 168 6.73 -8.19 -37.06
C ALA A 168 6.19 -7.78 -35.68
N HIS A 169 6.92 -6.95 -34.92
CA HIS A 169 6.46 -6.47 -33.61
C HIS A 169 5.34 -5.42 -33.77
N TRP A 170 5.48 -4.54 -34.75
CA TRP A 170 4.48 -3.54 -35.06
C TRP A 170 3.16 -4.14 -35.53
N GLN A 171 3.19 -5.24 -36.28
CA GLN A 171 2.01 -5.97 -36.69
C GLN A 171 1.17 -6.46 -35.51
N LEU A 172 1.82 -6.89 -34.43
CA LEU A 172 1.11 -7.26 -33.20
C LEU A 172 0.42 -6.05 -32.55
N THR A 173 1.13 -4.92 -32.46
CA THR A 173 0.57 -3.65 -31.95
C THR A 173 -0.60 -3.18 -32.81
N LEU A 174 -0.46 -3.18 -34.15
CA LEU A 174 -1.54 -2.81 -35.07
C LEU A 174 -2.80 -3.68 -34.88
N ARG A 175 -2.66 -4.96 -34.58
CA ARG A 175 -3.82 -5.83 -34.30
C ARG A 175 -4.60 -5.40 -33.05
N PHE A 176 -3.91 -4.97 -32.00
CA PHE A 176 -4.60 -4.38 -30.83
C PHE A 176 -5.19 -3.04 -31.15
N LEU A 177 -4.49 -2.21 -31.92
CA LEU A 177 -5.00 -0.92 -32.37
C LEU A 177 -6.21 -1.05 -33.32
N SER A 178 -6.35 -2.16 -34.06
CA SER A 178 -7.54 -2.43 -34.87
C SER A 178 -8.81 -2.54 -34.03
N VAL A 179 -8.71 -2.88 -32.73
CA VAL A 179 -9.84 -2.79 -31.80
C VAL A 179 -10.43 -1.37 -31.80
N LEU A 180 -9.58 -0.34 -31.79
CA LEU A 180 -10.01 1.06 -31.77
C LEU A 180 -10.49 1.57 -33.13
N THR A 181 -9.89 1.07 -34.21
CA THR A 181 -10.15 1.58 -35.57
C THR A 181 -11.34 0.91 -36.26
N GLU A 182 -11.58 -0.36 -35.96
CA GLU A 182 -12.57 -1.18 -36.67
C GLU A 182 -13.72 -1.65 -35.78
N GLN A 183 -13.42 -2.20 -34.60
CA GLN A 183 -14.42 -2.79 -33.72
C GLN A 183 -15.13 -1.76 -32.84
N TRP A 184 -14.36 -0.84 -32.26
CA TRP A 184 -14.90 0.12 -31.28
C TRP A 184 -15.99 1.05 -31.87
N PRO A 185 -15.86 1.61 -33.08
CA PRO A 185 -16.93 2.41 -33.69
C PRO A 185 -18.23 1.62 -33.88
N GLN A 186 -18.15 0.32 -34.22
CA GLN A 186 -19.32 -0.54 -34.36
C GLN A 186 -19.99 -0.82 -33.00
N ILE A 187 -19.18 -1.03 -31.96
CA ILE A 187 -19.67 -1.21 -30.59
C ILE A 187 -20.39 0.06 -30.11
N LEU A 188 -19.80 1.24 -30.30
CA LEU A 188 -20.43 2.51 -29.93
C LEU A 188 -21.75 2.74 -30.67
N ALA A 189 -21.80 2.43 -31.96
CA ALA A 189 -23.04 2.54 -32.76
C ALA A 189 -24.13 1.59 -32.24
N ALA A 190 -23.75 0.36 -31.85
CA ALA A 190 -24.70 -0.59 -31.27
C ALA A 190 -25.20 -0.16 -29.87
N GLU A 191 -24.38 0.51 -29.08
CA GLU A 191 -24.74 1.09 -27.78
C GLU A 191 -25.51 2.41 -27.91
N GLY A 192 -25.56 3.01 -29.10
CA GLY A 192 -26.20 4.35 -29.34
C GLY A 192 -25.47 5.49 -28.64
N CYS A 193 -24.14 5.33 -28.38
CA CYS A 193 -23.32 6.25 -27.63
C CYS A 193 -22.12 6.74 -28.45
N ILE A 194 -21.43 7.76 -27.94
CA ILE A 194 -20.13 8.22 -28.41
C ILE A 194 -19.13 8.29 -27.25
N ASP A 195 -17.83 8.36 -27.55
CA ASP A 195 -16.79 8.54 -26.53
C ASP A 195 -16.91 9.89 -25.82
N PRO A 196 -16.52 9.95 -24.50
CA PRO A 196 -16.57 11.19 -23.73
C PRO A 196 -15.75 12.33 -24.35
N ALA A 197 -14.52 12.05 -24.83
CA ALA A 197 -13.64 13.04 -25.46
C ALA A 197 -14.22 13.56 -26.79
N GLU A 198 -14.77 12.68 -27.60
CA GLU A 198 -15.43 13.06 -28.86
C GLU A 198 -16.69 13.90 -28.59
N ARG A 199 -17.52 13.51 -27.61
CA ARG A 199 -18.71 14.28 -27.22
C ARG A 199 -18.35 15.69 -26.78
N ARG A 200 -17.29 15.83 -25.93
CA ARG A 200 -16.76 17.13 -25.51
C ARG A 200 -16.36 17.99 -26.73
N ASN A 201 -15.58 17.44 -27.63
CA ASN A 201 -15.11 18.17 -28.82
C ASN A 201 -16.29 18.62 -29.70
N ARG A 202 -17.28 17.74 -29.94
CA ARG A 202 -18.48 18.09 -30.71
C ARG A 202 -19.30 19.18 -30.03
N ALA A 203 -19.43 19.12 -28.69
CA ALA A 203 -20.17 20.13 -27.93
C ALA A 203 -19.48 21.50 -27.99
N LEU A 204 -18.15 21.57 -27.82
CA LEU A 204 -17.39 22.80 -27.93
C LEU A 204 -17.45 23.37 -29.36
N ALA A 205 -17.36 22.53 -30.38
CA ALA A 205 -17.47 22.93 -31.76
C ALA A 205 -18.86 23.46 -32.12
N ALA A 206 -19.92 22.78 -31.65
CA ALA A 206 -21.32 23.22 -31.82
C ALA A 206 -21.55 24.58 -31.16
N GLN A 207 -21.01 24.79 -29.95
CA GLN A 207 -21.10 26.09 -29.25
C GLN A 207 -20.36 27.20 -30.01
N ALA A 208 -19.14 26.91 -30.48
CA ALA A 208 -18.36 27.85 -31.26
C ALA A 208 -19.10 28.26 -32.53
N GLU A 209 -19.70 27.31 -33.24
CA GLU A 209 -20.46 27.57 -34.48
C GLU A 209 -21.78 28.32 -34.19
N ALA A 210 -22.47 28.02 -33.12
CA ALA A 210 -23.64 28.74 -32.69
C ALA A 210 -23.35 30.23 -32.45
N TRP A 211 -22.25 30.53 -31.75
CA TRP A 211 -21.84 31.89 -31.44
C TRP A 211 -21.28 32.65 -32.66
N ARG A 212 -20.72 31.98 -33.66
CA ARG A 212 -20.36 32.60 -34.94
C ARG A 212 -21.58 33.01 -35.72
N ARG A 213 -22.61 32.13 -35.74
CA ARG A 213 -23.87 32.42 -36.47
C ARG A 213 -24.71 33.49 -35.78
N GLN A 214 -24.81 33.39 -34.46
CA GLN A 214 -25.59 34.32 -33.66
C GLN A 214 -24.80 34.76 -32.44
N PRO A 215 -23.98 35.82 -32.55
CA PRO A 215 -23.20 36.34 -31.43
C PRO A 215 -24.12 36.73 -30.26
N PRO A 216 -23.77 36.34 -29.02
CA PRO A 216 -24.54 36.75 -27.87
C PRO A 216 -24.48 38.25 -27.63
N SER A 217 -25.60 38.86 -27.27
CA SER A 217 -25.65 40.28 -26.88
C SER A 217 -25.04 40.53 -25.52
N ASP A 218 -25.06 39.54 -24.65
CA ASP A 218 -24.54 39.61 -23.30
C ASP A 218 -23.06 39.20 -23.23
N PRO A 219 -22.28 39.73 -22.26
CA PRO A 219 -20.85 39.48 -22.19
C PRO A 219 -20.50 38.01 -21.92
N VAL A 220 -19.52 37.50 -22.69
CA VAL A 220 -18.95 36.15 -22.54
C VAL A 220 -17.47 36.26 -22.20
N ILE A 221 -17.06 35.58 -21.13
CA ILE A 221 -15.67 35.60 -20.65
C ILE A 221 -15.13 34.17 -20.57
N ALA A 222 -14.01 33.90 -21.24
CA ALA A 222 -13.21 32.69 -20.99
C ALA A 222 -12.07 33.07 -20.02
N ALA A 223 -12.05 32.47 -18.84
CA ALA A 223 -11.10 32.85 -17.80
C ALA A 223 -10.33 31.64 -17.23
N GLY A 224 -9.01 31.81 -17.08
CA GLY A 224 -8.15 30.84 -16.39
C GLY A 224 -7.76 29.59 -17.18
N SER A 225 -8.14 29.49 -18.46
CA SER A 225 -7.72 28.40 -19.35
C SER A 225 -6.41 28.75 -20.07
N THR A 226 -5.55 27.76 -20.28
CA THR A 226 -4.34 27.87 -21.09
C THR A 226 -4.59 27.52 -22.57
N GLY A 227 -5.82 27.11 -22.92
CA GLY A 227 -6.18 26.69 -24.28
C GLY A 227 -5.39 25.46 -24.74
N SER A 228 -5.03 24.60 -23.82
CA SER A 228 -4.16 23.46 -24.11
C SER A 228 -4.83 22.42 -25.01
N ILE A 229 -6.15 22.33 -25.03
CA ILE A 229 -6.93 21.42 -25.87
C ILE A 229 -7.37 22.15 -27.15
N PRO A 230 -7.17 21.59 -28.38
CA PRO A 230 -7.51 22.23 -29.64
C PRO A 230 -8.95 22.73 -29.73
N ALA A 231 -9.94 21.97 -29.30
CA ALA A 231 -11.35 22.37 -29.29
C ALA A 231 -11.61 23.58 -28.38
N THR A 232 -10.98 23.58 -27.18
CA THR A 232 -11.04 24.71 -26.23
C THR A 232 -10.37 25.95 -26.82
N ALA A 233 -9.18 25.82 -27.42
CA ALA A 233 -8.48 26.91 -28.04
C ALA A 233 -9.31 27.52 -29.19
N ALA A 234 -10.00 26.70 -29.98
CA ALA A 234 -10.91 27.16 -31.05
C ALA A 234 -12.10 27.96 -30.48
N LEU A 235 -12.73 27.50 -29.39
CA LEU A 235 -13.80 28.23 -28.71
C LEU A 235 -13.31 29.54 -28.10
N ILE A 236 -12.14 29.56 -27.47
CA ILE A 236 -11.48 30.77 -26.94
C ILE A 236 -11.26 31.79 -28.09
N GLY A 237 -10.82 31.31 -29.25
CA GLY A 237 -10.68 32.16 -30.45
C GLY A 237 -11.99 32.82 -30.87
N VAL A 238 -13.09 32.05 -30.86
CA VAL A 238 -14.42 32.61 -31.16
C VAL A 238 -14.82 33.68 -30.13
N ILE A 239 -14.60 33.39 -28.83
CA ILE A 239 -14.91 34.37 -27.77
C ILE A 239 -14.10 35.65 -27.93
N ALA A 240 -12.82 35.56 -28.32
CA ALA A 240 -11.99 36.72 -28.60
C ALA A 240 -12.50 37.59 -29.79
N ASP A 241 -13.23 36.99 -30.73
CA ASP A 241 -13.85 37.68 -31.86
C ASP A 241 -15.24 38.25 -31.54
N LEU A 242 -15.93 37.80 -30.48
CA LEU A 242 -17.24 38.33 -30.13
C LEU A 242 -17.18 39.81 -29.75
N PRO A 243 -18.17 40.62 -30.09
CA PRO A 243 -18.22 42.06 -29.74
C PRO A 243 -18.11 42.31 -28.22
N THR A 244 -18.71 41.47 -27.41
CA THR A 244 -18.72 41.54 -25.94
C THR A 244 -17.87 40.44 -25.30
N GLY A 245 -17.07 39.72 -26.09
CA GLY A 245 -16.21 38.64 -25.64
C GLY A 245 -14.93 39.13 -24.96
N ARG A 246 -14.44 38.36 -23.95
CA ARG A 246 -13.15 38.59 -23.29
C ARG A 246 -12.46 37.29 -23.00
N VAL A 247 -11.13 37.31 -22.98
CA VAL A 247 -10.29 36.20 -22.59
C VAL A 247 -9.34 36.65 -21.48
N VAL A 248 -9.30 35.94 -20.34
CA VAL A 248 -8.43 36.27 -19.20
C VAL A 248 -7.50 35.09 -18.94
N LEU A 249 -6.23 35.26 -19.30
CA LEU A 249 -5.21 34.22 -19.22
C LEU A 249 -4.56 34.18 -17.83
N PRO A 250 -4.19 32.97 -17.29
CA PRO A 250 -3.51 32.86 -16.02
C PRO A 250 -1.99 32.95 -16.19
N GLY A 251 -1.35 33.97 -15.59
CA GLY A 251 0.10 34.05 -15.43
C GLY A 251 0.90 34.07 -16.70
N LEU A 252 0.41 34.76 -17.75
CA LEU A 252 1.18 34.97 -18.97
C LEU A 252 2.38 35.86 -18.68
N ASP A 253 3.56 35.44 -19.12
CA ASP A 253 4.76 36.27 -19.17
C ASP A 253 4.68 37.19 -20.38
N ARG A 254 4.46 38.47 -20.12
CA ARG A 254 4.31 39.49 -21.16
C ARG A 254 5.66 40.03 -21.67
N ASP A 255 6.74 39.76 -20.96
CA ASP A 255 8.07 40.29 -21.20
C ASP A 255 8.94 39.30 -22.00
N LEU A 256 8.35 38.22 -22.51
CA LEU A 256 9.03 37.27 -23.41
C LEU A 256 9.45 37.95 -24.71
N ASP A 257 10.75 38.04 -24.95
CA ASP A 257 11.29 38.47 -26.24
C ASP A 257 11.07 37.40 -27.32
N ASP A 258 11.20 37.80 -28.60
CA ASP A 258 10.90 36.94 -29.74
C ASP A 258 11.78 35.68 -29.79
N GLU A 259 13.09 35.79 -29.47
CA GLU A 259 14.00 34.64 -29.40
C GLU A 259 13.59 33.61 -28.33
N THR A 260 13.32 34.12 -27.12
CA THR A 260 12.84 33.26 -26.01
C THR A 260 11.49 32.66 -26.33
N ARG A 261 10.58 33.41 -26.97
CA ARG A 261 9.27 32.94 -27.39
C ARG A 261 9.37 31.76 -28.36
N GLU A 262 10.25 31.87 -29.37
CA GLU A 262 10.47 30.77 -30.33
C GLU A 262 11.05 29.54 -29.60
N ALA A 263 12.02 29.71 -28.70
CA ALA A 263 12.56 28.63 -27.90
C ALA A 263 11.49 27.97 -26.99
N VAL A 264 10.55 28.75 -26.44
CA VAL A 264 9.39 28.25 -25.64
C VAL A 264 8.44 27.44 -26.52
N LEU A 265 8.22 27.86 -27.77
CA LEU A 265 7.34 27.12 -28.69
C LEU A 265 7.94 25.78 -29.14
N GLU A 266 9.26 25.62 -29.07
CA GLU A 266 9.97 24.38 -29.36
C GLU A 266 10.13 23.47 -28.14
N ASP A 267 9.95 23.98 -26.90
CA ASP A 267 10.10 23.25 -25.66
C ASP A 267 8.75 22.94 -24.96
N PRO A 268 8.14 21.79 -25.19
CA PRO A 268 6.89 21.40 -24.54
C PRO A 268 6.96 21.34 -23.01
N ALA A 269 8.17 21.24 -22.42
CA ALA A 269 8.36 21.20 -20.98
C ALA A 269 8.38 22.59 -20.32
N HIS A 270 8.31 23.66 -21.12
CA HIS A 270 8.31 25.02 -20.60
C HIS A 270 6.94 25.48 -20.08
N PRO A 271 6.84 26.22 -18.94
CA PRO A 271 5.58 26.63 -18.32
C PRO A 271 4.69 27.50 -19.21
N GLN A 272 5.28 28.29 -20.11
CA GLN A 272 4.55 29.21 -21.01
C GLN A 272 4.20 28.58 -22.35
N HIS A 273 4.63 27.33 -22.65
CA HIS A 273 4.46 26.70 -23.95
C HIS A 273 2.98 26.69 -24.42
N GLY A 274 2.05 26.28 -23.54
CA GLY A 274 0.61 26.22 -23.86
C GLY A 274 0.03 27.60 -24.17
N LEU A 275 0.38 28.62 -23.36
CA LEU A 275 -0.07 30.01 -23.61
C LEU A 275 0.52 30.61 -24.89
N CYS A 276 1.80 30.38 -25.18
CA CYS A 276 2.43 30.81 -26.42
C CYS A 276 1.79 30.13 -27.65
N LEU A 277 1.45 28.85 -27.58
CA LEU A 277 0.70 28.15 -28.63
C LEU A 277 -0.69 28.76 -28.86
N LEU A 278 -1.41 29.08 -27.78
CA LEU A 278 -2.73 29.74 -27.88
C LEU A 278 -2.58 31.10 -28.54
N LEU A 279 -1.62 31.95 -28.12
CA LEU A 279 -1.39 33.27 -28.68
C LEU A 279 -0.97 33.19 -30.15
N ARG A 280 -0.12 32.24 -30.54
CA ARG A 280 0.23 31.97 -31.93
C ARG A 280 -0.99 31.66 -32.79
N ARG A 281 -1.95 30.87 -32.29
CA ARG A 281 -3.24 30.60 -32.98
C ARG A 281 -4.13 31.83 -33.10
N LEU A 282 -4.03 32.75 -32.12
CA LEU A 282 -4.77 34.03 -32.13
C LEU A 282 -4.06 35.13 -32.92
N GLU A 283 -2.85 34.84 -33.43
CA GLU A 283 -1.99 35.77 -34.14
C GLU A 283 -1.60 37.02 -33.32
N LEU A 284 -1.29 36.77 -32.01
CA LEU A 284 -0.92 37.83 -31.07
C LEU A 284 0.44 37.50 -30.42
N SER A 285 1.15 38.56 -30.03
CA SER A 285 2.33 38.48 -29.17
C SER A 285 1.97 38.59 -27.66
N PRO A 286 2.80 38.08 -26.76
CA PRO A 286 2.56 38.22 -25.31
C PRO A 286 2.44 39.70 -24.86
N SER A 287 3.20 40.60 -25.43
CA SER A 287 3.20 42.03 -25.11
C SER A 287 1.89 42.75 -25.47
N GLU A 288 1.10 42.23 -26.41
CA GLU A 288 -0.18 42.78 -26.84
C GLU A 288 -1.31 42.45 -25.86
N VAL A 289 -1.15 41.41 -25.01
CA VAL A 289 -2.13 41.03 -23.98
C VAL A 289 -2.08 42.05 -22.83
N ARG A 290 -3.24 42.56 -22.43
CA ARG A 290 -3.34 43.59 -21.37
C ARG A 290 -3.37 42.98 -19.94
N PRO A 291 -2.85 43.68 -18.94
CA PRO A 291 -3.11 43.30 -17.55
C PRO A 291 -4.61 43.48 -17.25
N TRP A 292 -5.19 42.59 -16.44
CA TRP A 292 -6.55 42.76 -15.95
C TRP A 292 -6.62 44.03 -15.05
N PRO A 293 -7.63 44.89 -15.17
CA PRO A 293 -7.61 46.22 -14.54
C PRO A 293 -7.43 46.27 -13.03
N THR A 294 -7.89 45.23 -12.32
CA THR A 294 -7.77 45.11 -10.86
C THR A 294 -6.60 44.25 -10.39
N ALA A 295 -5.77 43.73 -11.32
CA ALA A 295 -4.65 42.87 -11.03
C ALA A 295 -3.35 43.67 -10.90
N SER A 296 -3.21 44.49 -9.86
CA SER A 296 -1.94 45.11 -9.51
C SER A 296 -1.13 44.26 -8.55
N LEU A 297 0.15 44.04 -8.87
CA LEU A 297 1.09 43.32 -8.02
C LEU A 297 1.85 44.31 -7.13
N PRO A 298 2.01 44.02 -5.82
CA PRO A 298 3.05 44.65 -4.99
C PRO A 298 4.46 44.35 -5.58
N ALA A 299 5.46 45.16 -5.24
CA ALA A 299 6.81 45.07 -5.81
C ALA A 299 7.49 43.72 -5.62
N THR A 300 7.39 43.11 -4.41
CA THR A 300 8.02 41.83 -4.11
C THR A 300 7.42 40.65 -4.89
N PRO A 301 6.10 40.47 -4.98
CA PRO A 301 5.51 39.44 -5.85
C PRO A 301 5.83 39.67 -7.36
N ALA A 302 5.92 40.90 -7.84
CA ALA A 302 6.30 41.15 -9.22
C ALA A 302 7.77 40.74 -9.49
N ALA A 303 8.69 41.07 -8.58
CA ALA A 303 10.09 40.65 -8.67
C ALA A 303 10.22 39.10 -8.59
N ARG A 304 9.39 38.45 -7.77
CA ARG A 304 9.39 36.99 -7.67
C ARG A 304 8.88 36.34 -8.95
N ALA A 305 7.81 36.83 -9.54
CA ALA A 305 7.32 36.30 -10.82
C ALA A 305 8.41 36.40 -11.90
N ALA A 306 9.09 37.54 -11.99
CA ALA A 306 10.21 37.74 -12.93
C ALA A 306 11.37 36.77 -12.62
N PHE A 307 11.74 36.58 -11.32
CA PHE A 307 12.78 35.65 -10.94
C PHE A 307 12.44 34.19 -11.32
N VAL A 308 11.20 33.77 -11.10
CA VAL A 308 10.74 32.42 -11.43
C VAL A 308 10.74 32.20 -12.94
N ASN A 309 10.27 33.17 -13.72
CA ASN A 309 10.33 33.13 -15.18
C ASN A 309 11.77 32.96 -15.67
N GLU A 310 12.72 33.72 -15.11
CA GLU A 310 14.14 33.59 -15.43
C GLU A 310 14.71 32.22 -14.99
N ALA A 311 14.37 31.73 -13.79
CA ALA A 311 14.81 30.43 -13.36
C ALA A 311 14.31 29.28 -14.26
N LEU A 312 13.12 29.42 -14.83
CA LEU A 312 12.50 28.45 -15.75
C LEU A 312 12.80 28.73 -17.26
N ARG A 313 13.59 29.76 -17.59
CA ARG A 313 13.98 30.12 -18.95
C ARG A 313 14.47 28.91 -19.77
N PRO A 314 14.13 28.75 -21.05
CA PRO A 314 14.61 27.66 -21.90
C PRO A 314 16.14 27.52 -21.87
N ALA A 315 16.65 26.28 -21.94
CA ALA A 315 18.07 25.99 -21.89
C ALA A 315 18.86 26.76 -22.96
N ALA A 316 18.30 26.93 -24.15
CA ALA A 316 18.90 27.63 -25.26
C ALA A 316 19.20 29.12 -25.01
N THR A 317 18.50 29.76 -24.05
CA THR A 317 18.62 31.19 -23.78
C THR A 317 19.13 31.49 -22.35
N THR A 318 19.64 30.49 -21.61
CA THR A 318 20.15 30.64 -20.24
C THR A 318 21.40 31.48 -20.12
N GLU A 319 22.13 31.74 -21.21
CA GLU A 319 23.29 32.65 -21.21
C GLU A 319 22.91 34.08 -20.76
N ARG A 320 21.66 34.47 -20.89
CA ARG A 320 21.13 35.78 -20.44
C ARG A 320 21.20 35.96 -18.93
N TRP A 321 21.33 34.89 -18.17
CA TRP A 321 21.55 34.95 -16.70
C TRP A 321 22.78 35.79 -16.34
N ARG A 322 23.78 35.82 -17.20
CA ARG A 322 24.99 36.64 -16.99
C ARG A 322 24.74 38.15 -17.02
N ALA A 323 23.66 38.58 -17.67
CA ALA A 323 23.30 40.00 -17.82
C ALA A 323 22.30 40.48 -16.77
N LEU A 324 21.79 39.56 -15.91
CA LEU A 324 20.81 39.89 -14.86
C LEU A 324 21.44 40.71 -13.73
N SER A 325 20.71 41.72 -13.24
CA SER A 325 21.13 42.53 -12.11
C SER A 325 20.89 41.87 -10.77
N PRO A 326 21.81 41.96 -9.79
CA PRO A 326 21.63 41.44 -8.42
C PRO A 326 20.43 42.07 -7.65
N THR A 327 19.81 43.13 -8.17
CA THR A 327 18.64 43.80 -7.54
C THR A 327 17.42 42.89 -7.38
N ILE A 328 17.42 41.71 -7.99
CA ILE A 328 16.37 40.70 -7.88
C ILE A 328 16.39 39.96 -6.51
N ALA A 329 17.33 40.26 -5.60
CA ALA A 329 17.46 39.59 -4.31
C ALA A 329 16.17 39.64 -3.43
N HIS A 330 15.36 40.68 -3.56
CA HIS A 330 14.06 40.82 -2.87
C HIS A 330 12.97 39.86 -3.40
N ALA A 331 13.20 39.24 -4.56
CA ALA A 331 12.25 38.27 -5.13
C ALA A 331 12.05 37.05 -4.21
N LEU A 332 13.05 36.72 -3.39
CA LEU A 332 13.03 35.56 -2.50
C LEU A 332 12.49 35.87 -1.09
N ASP A 333 12.10 37.11 -0.82
CA ASP A 333 11.49 37.46 0.47
C ASP A 333 10.16 36.74 0.62
N GLY A 334 9.99 35.95 1.71
CA GLY A 334 8.83 35.09 1.94
C GLY A 334 8.92 33.71 1.26
N VAL A 335 10.06 33.36 0.65
CA VAL A 335 10.36 32.00 0.20
C VAL A 335 11.23 31.29 1.23
N THR A 336 10.84 30.08 1.63
CA THR A 336 11.60 29.24 2.57
C THR A 336 11.79 27.86 1.98
N ARG A 337 12.98 27.25 2.13
CA ARG A 337 13.26 25.89 1.73
C ARG A 337 13.60 25.04 2.94
N ILE A 338 13.07 23.83 3.02
CA ILE A 338 13.31 22.88 4.12
C ILE A 338 13.61 21.51 3.52
N ASP A 339 14.86 21.08 3.66
CA ASP A 339 15.31 19.76 3.26
C ASP A 339 15.21 18.81 4.47
N CYS A 340 14.27 17.87 4.45
CA CYS A 340 13.98 16.96 5.55
C CYS A 340 14.73 15.64 5.38
N ALA A 341 15.11 14.97 6.47
CA ALA A 341 15.83 13.70 6.41
C ALA A 341 15.03 12.59 5.71
N GLY A 342 13.70 12.59 5.87
CA GLY A 342 12.80 11.63 5.25
C GLY A 342 11.36 12.11 5.16
N PRO A 343 10.45 11.31 4.54
CA PRO A 343 9.06 11.71 4.31
C PRO A 343 8.24 11.93 5.58
N GLN A 344 8.60 11.27 6.70
CA GLN A 344 7.91 11.44 7.97
C GLN A 344 8.23 12.80 8.62
N GLU A 345 9.51 13.18 8.60
CA GLU A 345 9.95 14.50 9.07
C GLU A 345 9.34 15.61 8.20
N GLU A 346 9.32 15.41 6.87
CA GLU A 346 8.69 16.33 5.94
C GLU A 346 7.21 16.52 6.26
N ALA A 347 6.48 15.44 6.49
CA ALA A 347 5.06 15.50 6.85
C ALA A 347 4.84 16.25 8.18
N GLY A 348 5.68 16.00 9.19
CA GLY A 348 5.61 16.69 10.48
C GLY A 348 5.90 18.19 10.36
N VAL A 349 6.89 18.58 9.58
CA VAL A 349 7.22 20.00 9.29
C VAL A 349 6.04 20.69 8.59
N ILE A 350 5.47 20.07 7.56
CA ILE A 350 4.32 20.62 6.83
C ILE A 350 3.11 20.78 7.75
N ALA A 351 2.84 19.77 8.59
CA ALA A 351 1.74 19.83 9.54
C ALA A 351 1.89 20.99 10.56
N LEU A 352 3.12 21.22 11.06
CA LEU A 352 3.43 22.37 11.91
C LEU A 352 3.20 23.71 11.19
N LEU A 353 3.64 23.83 9.94
CA LEU A 353 3.42 25.01 9.12
C LEU A 353 1.93 25.31 8.96
N LEU A 354 1.14 24.31 8.57
CA LEU A 354 -0.31 24.46 8.42
C LEU A 354 -0.98 24.82 9.74
N ARG A 355 -0.60 24.16 10.84
CA ARG A 355 -1.11 24.48 12.17
C ARG A 355 -0.79 25.92 12.57
N SER A 356 0.43 26.41 12.34
CA SER A 356 0.82 27.78 12.71
C SER A 356 -0.06 28.84 12.06
N VAL A 357 -0.55 28.58 10.84
CA VAL A 357 -1.49 29.48 10.14
C VAL A 357 -2.91 29.34 10.72
N SER A 358 -3.31 28.17 11.19
CA SER A 358 -4.61 27.99 11.81
C SER A 358 -4.81 28.86 13.06
N GLU A 359 -3.72 29.22 13.76
CA GLU A 359 -3.73 30.09 14.92
C GLU A 359 -3.87 31.59 14.57
N GLN A 360 -3.70 31.94 13.28
CA GLN A 360 -3.80 33.32 12.79
C GLN A 360 -5.18 33.58 12.17
N PRO A 361 -6.02 34.45 12.72
CA PRO A 361 -7.35 34.70 12.18
C PRO A 361 -7.33 35.16 10.72
N GLY A 362 -8.24 34.63 9.91
CA GLY A 362 -8.42 35.03 8.50
C GLY A 362 -7.41 34.48 7.51
N ARG A 363 -6.24 34.00 7.95
CA ARG A 363 -5.22 33.46 7.05
C ARG A 363 -5.54 32.05 6.58
N ARG A 364 -5.15 31.76 5.34
CA ARG A 364 -5.32 30.46 4.67
C ARG A 364 -3.98 29.83 4.36
N ALA A 365 -3.89 28.52 4.48
CA ALA A 365 -2.71 27.77 4.08
C ALA A 365 -3.10 26.52 3.28
N ALA A 366 -2.23 26.13 2.34
CA ALA A 366 -2.42 24.91 1.58
C ALA A 366 -1.09 24.19 1.35
N LEU A 367 -1.15 22.86 1.42
CA LEU A 367 -0.13 21.97 0.83
C LEU A 367 -0.52 21.68 -0.60
N VAL A 368 0.43 21.85 -1.54
CA VAL A 368 0.30 21.38 -2.94
C VAL A 368 1.30 20.27 -3.17
N THR A 369 0.82 19.08 -3.51
CA THR A 369 1.70 17.94 -3.78
C THR A 369 1.02 16.90 -4.68
N PRO A 370 1.73 16.34 -5.68
CA PRO A 370 1.28 15.15 -6.40
C PRO A 370 1.46 13.86 -5.60
N ASP A 371 2.30 13.88 -4.53
CA ASP A 371 2.55 12.71 -3.67
C ASP A 371 1.39 12.48 -2.70
N ARG A 372 0.55 11.48 -3.03
CA ARG A 372 -0.59 11.08 -2.18
C ARG A 372 -0.16 10.43 -0.87
N GLY A 373 1.04 9.85 -0.84
CA GLY A 373 1.65 9.32 0.39
C GLY A 373 1.97 10.43 1.37
N LEU A 374 2.62 11.49 0.91
CA LEU A 374 2.90 12.68 1.71
C LEU A 374 1.61 13.37 2.17
N ALA A 375 0.64 13.55 1.28
CA ALA A 375 -0.67 14.14 1.61
C ALA A 375 -1.35 13.41 2.77
N ARG A 376 -1.39 12.07 2.73
CA ARG A 376 -1.97 11.25 3.81
C ARG A 376 -1.20 11.33 5.11
N ARG A 377 0.15 11.35 5.06
CA ARG A 377 0.98 11.55 6.26
C ARG A 377 0.70 12.89 6.91
N VAL A 378 0.65 13.97 6.13
CA VAL A 378 0.34 15.31 6.63
C VAL A 378 -1.06 15.36 7.26
N ALA A 379 -2.06 14.78 6.60
CA ALA A 379 -3.42 14.70 7.16
C ALA A 379 -3.45 13.89 8.47
N ALA A 380 -2.65 12.83 8.58
CA ALA A 380 -2.53 12.05 9.82
C ALA A 380 -1.82 12.83 10.95
N GLU A 381 -0.75 13.56 10.62
CA GLU A 381 -0.04 14.40 11.61
C GLU A 381 -0.93 15.53 12.14
N LEU A 382 -1.76 16.16 11.30
CA LEU A 382 -2.69 17.21 11.72
C LEU A 382 -3.73 16.73 12.74
N LYS A 383 -4.07 15.44 12.74
CA LYS A 383 -4.98 14.84 13.75
C LYS A 383 -4.44 14.90 15.18
N ARG A 384 -3.11 15.09 15.37
CA ARG A 384 -2.53 15.38 16.70
C ARG A 384 -3.21 16.57 17.41
N TRP A 385 -3.72 17.49 16.62
CA TRP A 385 -4.33 18.75 17.08
C TRP A 385 -5.82 18.84 16.74
N ASP A 386 -6.47 17.70 16.51
CA ASP A 386 -7.87 17.61 16.09
C ASP A 386 -8.19 18.43 14.81
N ILE A 387 -7.19 18.66 13.97
CA ILE A 387 -7.36 19.32 12.70
C ILE A 387 -7.69 18.28 11.64
N ASP A 388 -8.90 18.35 11.10
CA ASP A 388 -9.35 17.50 9.99
C ASP A 388 -9.32 18.30 8.68
N VAL A 389 -8.44 17.91 7.77
CA VAL A 389 -8.20 18.57 6.48
C VAL A 389 -8.51 17.62 5.34
N ASP A 390 -9.18 18.13 4.31
CA ASP A 390 -9.46 17.38 3.10
C ASP A 390 -8.22 17.21 2.23
N ASP A 391 -8.02 15.99 1.74
CA ASP A 391 -7.23 15.76 0.55
C ASP A 391 -8.16 15.90 -0.67
N SER A 392 -8.02 17.01 -1.39
CA SER A 392 -8.90 17.34 -2.51
C SER A 392 -8.70 16.45 -3.74
N ALA A 393 -7.55 15.75 -3.86
CA ALA A 393 -7.33 14.77 -4.90
C ALA A 393 -8.10 13.46 -4.64
N GLY A 394 -8.54 13.26 -3.39
CA GLY A 394 -9.32 12.09 -2.99
C GLY A 394 -8.49 10.86 -2.69
N GLN A 395 -9.20 9.77 -2.44
CA GLN A 395 -8.63 8.47 -2.13
C GLN A 395 -9.19 7.41 -3.08
N PRO A 396 -8.36 6.49 -3.64
CA PRO A 396 -8.88 5.36 -4.40
C PRO A 396 -9.90 4.55 -3.60
N LEU A 397 -11.00 4.15 -4.25
CA LEU A 397 -12.09 3.46 -3.56
C LEU A 397 -11.64 2.14 -2.93
N ASP A 398 -10.73 1.41 -3.56
CA ASP A 398 -10.15 0.16 -3.04
C ASP A 398 -9.35 0.33 -1.74
N GLN A 399 -8.93 1.57 -1.41
CA GLN A 399 -8.22 1.93 -0.19
C GLN A 399 -9.15 2.50 0.91
N THR A 400 -10.41 2.73 0.60
CA THR A 400 -11.42 3.12 1.59
C THR A 400 -11.91 1.91 2.38
N PRO A 401 -12.44 2.08 3.61
CA PRO A 401 -12.97 0.95 4.37
C PRO A 401 -13.98 0.08 3.60
N PRO A 402 -15.04 0.61 2.95
CA PRO A 402 -15.98 -0.22 2.20
C PRO A 402 -15.34 -0.88 0.97
N GLY A 403 -14.50 -0.18 0.22
CA GLY A 403 -13.81 -0.75 -0.94
C GLY A 403 -12.81 -1.85 -0.56
N ALA A 404 -12.03 -1.63 0.52
CA ALA A 404 -11.14 -2.64 1.07
C ALA A 404 -11.92 -3.87 1.55
N PHE A 405 -13.07 -3.68 2.20
CA PHE A 405 -13.92 -4.78 2.65
C PHE A 405 -14.46 -5.60 1.48
N LEU A 406 -14.95 -4.96 0.43
CA LEU A 406 -15.38 -5.66 -0.80
C LEU A 406 -14.23 -6.47 -1.42
N ARG A 407 -13.04 -5.90 -1.54
CA ARG A 407 -11.88 -6.60 -2.08
C ARG A 407 -11.48 -7.81 -1.22
N LEU A 408 -11.47 -7.64 0.11
CA LEU A 408 -11.10 -8.70 1.05
C LEU A 408 -12.13 -9.83 1.08
N THR A 409 -13.42 -9.53 1.01
CA THR A 409 -14.48 -10.56 1.02
C THR A 409 -14.50 -11.36 -0.28
N ALA A 410 -14.26 -10.73 -1.43
CA ALA A 410 -14.11 -11.44 -2.70
C ALA A 410 -12.87 -12.34 -2.71
N GLY A 411 -11.71 -11.82 -2.27
CA GLY A 411 -10.46 -12.56 -2.19
C GLY A 411 -10.51 -13.76 -1.24
N MET A 412 -11.13 -13.59 -0.08
CA MET A 412 -11.32 -14.67 0.89
C MET A 412 -12.04 -15.88 0.31
N VAL A 413 -13.09 -15.67 -0.47
CA VAL A 413 -13.84 -16.75 -1.11
C VAL A 413 -13.04 -17.40 -2.24
N ALA A 414 -12.38 -16.59 -3.09
CA ALA A 414 -11.58 -17.11 -4.20
C ALA A 414 -10.33 -17.88 -3.76
N GLU A 415 -9.77 -17.54 -2.59
CA GLU A 415 -8.66 -18.27 -1.98
C GLU A 415 -9.14 -19.37 -1.01
N GLU A 416 -10.38 -19.82 -1.17
CA GLU A 416 -10.96 -20.96 -0.44
C GLU A 416 -10.80 -20.85 1.08
N PHE A 417 -10.99 -19.62 1.62
CA PHE A 417 -10.87 -19.33 3.06
C PHE A 417 -9.49 -19.63 3.65
N ALA A 418 -8.42 -19.46 2.86
CA ALA A 418 -7.06 -19.55 3.38
C ALA A 418 -6.86 -18.62 4.58
N PRO A 419 -6.00 -18.99 5.57
CA PRO A 419 -5.91 -18.29 6.86
C PRO A 419 -5.68 -16.79 6.77
N VAL A 420 -4.80 -16.34 5.88
CA VAL A 420 -4.45 -14.90 5.75
C VAL A 420 -5.61 -14.08 5.17
N PRO A 421 -6.17 -14.38 3.99
CA PRO A 421 -7.31 -13.63 3.44
C PRO A 421 -8.56 -13.76 4.31
N LEU A 422 -8.79 -14.91 4.95
CA LEU A 422 -9.88 -15.10 5.90
C LEU A 422 -9.76 -14.14 7.09
N LEU A 423 -8.61 -14.08 7.73
CA LEU A 423 -8.38 -13.18 8.86
C LEU A 423 -8.43 -11.70 8.44
N ALA A 424 -7.91 -11.36 7.27
CA ALA A 424 -7.97 -9.98 6.76
C ALA A 424 -9.42 -9.51 6.62
N ALA A 425 -10.31 -10.34 6.07
CA ALA A 425 -11.73 -10.03 5.95
C ALA A 425 -12.46 -10.01 7.31
N LEU A 426 -12.25 -11.03 8.17
CA LEU A 426 -12.96 -11.13 9.45
C LEU A 426 -12.48 -10.10 10.49
N LYS A 427 -11.24 -9.64 10.43
CA LYS A 427 -10.70 -8.57 11.31
C LYS A 427 -11.03 -7.17 10.83
N HIS A 428 -11.60 -7.02 9.64
CA HIS A 428 -11.98 -5.72 9.12
C HIS A 428 -13.05 -5.05 10.01
N PRO A 429 -12.99 -3.73 10.26
CA PRO A 429 -13.94 -3.03 11.15
C PRO A 429 -15.41 -3.20 10.79
N LEU A 430 -15.73 -3.38 9.52
CA LEU A 430 -17.09 -3.60 9.04
C LEU A 430 -17.60 -5.02 9.33
N ALA A 431 -16.74 -6.02 9.50
CA ALA A 431 -17.16 -7.38 9.77
C ALA A 431 -17.80 -7.52 11.16
N ALA A 432 -19.00 -8.09 11.23
CA ALA A 432 -19.75 -8.35 12.46
C ALA A 432 -20.54 -9.67 12.44
N GLY A 433 -20.82 -10.22 11.26
CA GLY A 433 -21.46 -11.53 11.09
C GLY A 433 -22.81 -11.66 11.82
N GLY A 434 -23.59 -10.58 11.98
CA GLY A 434 -24.85 -10.55 12.70
C GLY A 434 -24.72 -10.53 14.21
N ARG A 435 -23.55 -10.16 14.75
CA ARG A 435 -23.29 -10.06 16.19
C ARG A 435 -22.88 -8.63 16.55
N ASP A 436 -22.82 -8.36 17.86
CA ASP A 436 -22.12 -7.17 18.31
C ASP A 436 -20.67 -7.14 17.75
N PRO A 437 -20.20 -6.02 17.18
CA PRO A 437 -18.87 -5.96 16.56
C PRO A 437 -17.69 -6.27 17.50
N ALA A 438 -17.79 -5.94 18.78
CA ALA A 438 -16.73 -6.23 19.74
C ALA A 438 -16.71 -7.72 20.10
N ALA A 439 -17.88 -8.33 20.31
CA ALA A 439 -18.04 -9.75 20.56
C ALA A 439 -17.59 -10.60 19.36
N PHE A 440 -17.89 -10.14 18.13
CA PHE A 440 -17.44 -10.80 16.90
C PHE A 440 -15.90 -10.78 16.80
N ARG A 441 -15.27 -9.61 16.98
CA ARG A 441 -13.81 -9.49 16.95
C ARG A 441 -13.14 -10.36 18.03
N ALA A 442 -13.72 -10.43 19.23
CA ALA A 442 -13.22 -11.30 20.29
C ALA A 442 -13.33 -12.79 19.92
N ALA A 443 -14.41 -13.19 19.24
CA ALA A 443 -14.57 -14.56 18.74
C ALA A 443 -13.56 -14.89 17.64
N VAL A 444 -13.34 -13.95 16.69
CA VAL A 444 -12.35 -14.12 15.61
C VAL A 444 -10.93 -14.23 16.15
N ARG A 445 -10.54 -13.44 17.17
CA ARG A 445 -9.22 -13.56 17.80
C ARG A 445 -9.02 -14.92 18.46
N ARG A 446 -10.04 -15.45 19.14
CA ARG A 446 -9.96 -16.80 19.72
C ARG A 446 -9.86 -17.87 18.64
N PHE A 447 -10.63 -17.73 17.57
CA PHE A 447 -10.59 -18.63 16.41
C PHE A 447 -9.22 -18.60 15.71
N GLU A 448 -8.63 -17.42 15.54
CA GLU A 448 -7.27 -17.26 15.01
C GLU A 448 -6.27 -18.10 15.81
N ILE A 449 -6.26 -17.94 17.14
CA ILE A 449 -5.29 -18.61 18.02
C ILE A 449 -5.50 -20.12 18.01
N ALA A 450 -6.75 -20.58 18.02
CA ALA A 450 -7.07 -22.00 18.15
C ALA A 450 -6.92 -22.77 16.82
N VAL A 451 -7.14 -22.13 15.66
CA VAL A 451 -7.34 -22.85 14.40
C VAL A 451 -6.45 -22.36 13.26
N LEU A 452 -6.20 -21.04 13.15
CA LEU A 452 -5.56 -20.47 11.97
C LEU A 452 -4.06 -20.23 12.15
N ARG A 453 -3.56 -20.35 13.38
CA ARG A 453 -2.12 -20.34 13.65
C ARG A 453 -1.56 -21.76 13.67
N GLY A 454 -0.35 -21.90 13.17
CA GLY A 454 0.28 -23.18 12.91
C GLY A 454 0.06 -23.67 11.47
N PRO A 455 0.13 -24.97 11.22
CA PRO A 455 0.03 -25.54 9.88
C PRO A 455 -1.31 -25.21 9.21
N ARG A 456 -1.24 -24.87 7.92
CA ARG A 456 -2.40 -24.49 7.10
C ARG A 456 -3.49 -25.58 7.13
N PRO A 457 -4.73 -25.23 7.50
CA PRO A 457 -5.88 -26.14 7.42
C PRO A 457 -6.16 -26.56 5.97
N ALA A 458 -6.94 -27.62 5.78
CA ALA A 458 -7.46 -27.96 4.46
C ALA A 458 -8.40 -26.87 3.93
N ALA A 459 -8.46 -26.71 2.61
CA ALA A 459 -9.23 -25.68 1.93
C ALA A 459 -10.73 -25.71 2.25
N GLY A 460 -11.34 -24.54 2.19
CA GLY A 460 -12.77 -24.32 2.40
C GLY A 460 -13.21 -24.37 3.87
N VAL A 461 -14.43 -23.86 4.13
CA VAL A 461 -15.01 -23.90 5.49
C VAL A 461 -15.15 -25.33 6.03
N GLY A 462 -15.37 -26.32 5.15
CA GLY A 462 -15.37 -27.74 5.52
C GLY A 462 -14.01 -28.21 6.00
N GLY A 463 -12.93 -27.75 5.41
CA GLY A 463 -11.55 -28.00 5.85
C GLY A 463 -11.30 -27.44 7.24
N LEU A 464 -11.68 -26.17 7.47
CA LEU A 464 -11.57 -25.54 8.77
C LEU A 464 -12.36 -26.30 9.87
N LYS A 465 -13.55 -26.77 9.57
CA LYS A 465 -14.36 -27.55 10.52
C LYS A 465 -13.69 -28.88 10.91
N ARG A 466 -12.99 -29.55 10.01
CA ARG A 466 -12.29 -30.82 10.28
C ARG A 466 -11.08 -30.66 11.20
N THR A 467 -10.50 -29.48 11.29
CA THR A 467 -9.36 -29.21 12.18
C THR A 467 -9.78 -28.85 13.62
N LEU A 468 -11.10 -28.68 13.87
CA LEU A 468 -11.58 -28.33 15.20
C LEU A 468 -11.50 -29.53 16.14
N SER A 469 -10.97 -29.31 17.36
CA SER A 469 -11.17 -30.22 18.48
C SER A 469 -12.66 -30.23 18.91
N ASP A 470 -13.07 -31.18 19.74
CA ASP A 470 -14.45 -31.22 20.27
C ASP A 470 -14.80 -29.93 21.04
N GLU A 471 -13.88 -29.42 21.84
CA GLU A 471 -14.06 -28.18 22.58
C GLU A 471 -14.17 -26.96 21.61
N ASP A 472 -13.30 -26.89 20.63
CA ASP A 472 -13.32 -25.80 19.62
C ASP A 472 -14.53 -25.90 18.71
N SER A 473 -14.99 -27.09 18.41
CA SER A 473 -16.21 -27.33 17.64
C SER A 473 -17.43 -26.71 18.33
N ALA A 474 -17.60 -26.93 19.65
CA ALA A 474 -18.68 -26.29 20.41
C ALA A 474 -18.60 -24.75 20.37
N ARG A 475 -17.39 -24.21 20.31
CA ARG A 475 -17.13 -22.75 20.34
C ARG A 475 -17.26 -22.06 18.97
N PHE A 476 -16.78 -22.69 17.90
CA PHE A 476 -16.59 -22.02 16.59
C PHE A 476 -17.48 -22.54 15.48
N ARG A 477 -18.15 -23.70 15.63
CA ARG A 477 -19.04 -24.28 14.60
C ARG A 477 -20.09 -23.29 14.12
N GLY A 478 -20.78 -22.60 15.04
CA GLY A 478 -21.81 -21.61 14.68
C GLY A 478 -21.27 -20.40 13.89
N LEU A 479 -20.03 -19.97 14.15
CA LEU A 479 -19.35 -18.94 13.34
C LEU A 479 -19.09 -19.45 11.92
N LEU A 480 -18.55 -20.66 11.80
CA LEU A 480 -18.22 -21.26 10.51
C LEU A 480 -19.46 -21.65 9.70
N ASP A 481 -20.53 -22.13 10.37
CA ASP A 481 -21.81 -22.44 9.71
C ASP A 481 -22.45 -21.18 9.09
N ARG A 482 -22.45 -20.08 9.85
CA ARG A 482 -22.96 -18.80 9.36
C ARG A 482 -22.11 -18.27 8.21
N LEU A 483 -20.79 -18.32 8.32
CA LEU A 483 -19.88 -17.90 7.26
C LEU A 483 -20.11 -18.72 5.99
N ALA A 484 -20.22 -20.04 6.10
CA ALA A 484 -20.52 -20.93 4.98
C ALA A 484 -21.86 -20.58 4.32
N ALA A 485 -22.92 -20.38 5.12
CA ALA A 485 -24.24 -20.05 4.59
C ALA A 485 -24.25 -18.71 3.81
N LEU A 486 -23.57 -17.69 4.34
CA LEU A 486 -23.47 -16.39 3.68
C LEU A 486 -22.63 -16.46 2.39
N ALA A 487 -21.52 -17.19 2.40
CA ALA A 487 -20.59 -17.27 1.27
C ALA A 487 -21.04 -18.24 0.15
N ALA A 488 -21.88 -19.23 0.44
CA ALA A 488 -22.23 -20.32 -0.47
C ALA A 488 -22.72 -19.86 -1.89
N PRO A 489 -23.51 -18.79 -2.06
CA PRO A 489 -23.88 -18.34 -3.40
C PRO A 489 -22.67 -17.85 -4.20
N LEU A 490 -21.78 -17.06 -3.57
CA LEU A 490 -20.59 -16.53 -4.21
C LEU A 490 -19.56 -17.63 -4.46
N GLU A 491 -19.35 -18.54 -3.51
CA GLU A 491 -18.42 -19.67 -3.61
C GLU A 491 -18.73 -20.55 -4.83
N ARG A 492 -20.02 -20.85 -5.04
CA ARG A 492 -20.46 -21.60 -6.22
C ARG A 492 -20.13 -20.90 -7.54
N LEU A 493 -20.36 -19.59 -7.61
CA LEU A 493 -20.11 -18.79 -8.83
C LEU A 493 -18.60 -18.63 -9.09
N VAL A 494 -17.81 -18.42 -8.03
CA VAL A 494 -16.35 -18.32 -8.13
C VAL A 494 -15.72 -19.62 -8.63
N ALA A 495 -16.27 -20.77 -8.25
CA ALA A 495 -15.81 -22.08 -8.74
C ALA A 495 -16.22 -22.38 -10.19
N MET A 496 -17.11 -21.61 -10.81
CA MET A 496 -17.56 -21.84 -12.18
C MET A 496 -16.51 -21.40 -13.20
N PRO A 497 -16.21 -22.23 -14.22
CA PRO A 497 -15.32 -21.84 -15.32
C PRO A 497 -15.95 -20.75 -16.23
N ARG A 498 -17.28 -20.59 -16.17
CA ARG A 498 -18.06 -19.58 -16.90
C ARG A 498 -19.20 -19.06 -16.03
N ALA A 499 -18.97 -17.99 -15.32
CA ALA A 499 -19.96 -17.30 -14.49
C ALA A 499 -20.37 -15.97 -15.12
N GLN A 500 -21.62 -15.57 -14.93
CA GLN A 500 -22.12 -14.25 -15.34
C GLN A 500 -21.61 -13.19 -14.36
N LEU A 501 -21.03 -12.10 -14.87
CA LEU A 501 -20.49 -11.03 -14.04
C LEU A 501 -21.56 -10.39 -13.15
N GLY A 502 -22.77 -10.20 -13.66
CA GLY A 502 -23.87 -9.67 -12.87
C GLY A 502 -24.25 -10.53 -11.66
N GLU A 503 -24.27 -11.87 -11.83
CA GLU A 503 -24.56 -12.81 -10.74
C GLU A 503 -23.46 -12.80 -9.68
N LEU A 504 -22.18 -12.72 -10.10
CA LEU A 504 -21.04 -12.58 -9.20
C LEU A 504 -21.14 -11.31 -8.35
N ILE A 505 -21.52 -10.18 -8.97
CA ILE A 505 -21.69 -8.88 -8.29
C ILE A 505 -22.83 -8.98 -7.25
N ASP A 506 -23.99 -9.51 -7.65
CA ASP A 506 -25.16 -9.63 -6.78
C ASP A 506 -24.87 -10.55 -5.57
N ALA A 507 -24.29 -11.72 -5.82
CA ALA A 507 -23.92 -12.66 -4.76
C ALA A 507 -22.85 -12.10 -3.82
N HIS A 508 -21.88 -11.37 -4.36
CA HIS A 508 -20.83 -10.74 -3.57
C HIS A 508 -21.37 -9.59 -2.71
N ALA A 509 -22.20 -8.72 -3.25
CA ALA A 509 -22.84 -7.64 -2.48
C ALA A 509 -23.67 -8.20 -1.33
N ALA A 510 -24.50 -9.22 -1.59
CA ALA A 510 -25.28 -9.90 -0.56
C ALA A 510 -24.42 -10.55 0.52
N PHE A 511 -23.30 -11.19 0.13
CA PHE A 511 -22.33 -11.76 1.07
C PHE A 511 -21.66 -10.68 1.94
N ALA A 512 -21.17 -9.60 1.33
CA ALA A 512 -20.53 -8.50 2.03
C ALA A 512 -21.50 -7.82 3.01
N GLU A 513 -22.74 -7.54 2.61
CA GLU A 513 -23.79 -7.03 3.49
C GLU A 513 -24.09 -8.01 4.64
N GLY A 514 -24.25 -9.31 4.34
CA GLY A 514 -24.51 -10.32 5.35
C GLY A 514 -23.40 -10.42 6.41
N LEU A 515 -22.13 -10.28 5.98
CA LEU A 515 -20.97 -10.28 6.88
C LEU A 515 -20.83 -8.95 7.63
N ALA A 516 -21.26 -7.83 7.04
CA ALA A 516 -21.24 -6.52 7.68
C ALA A 516 -22.39 -6.33 8.69
N ALA A 517 -23.49 -7.09 8.60
CA ALA A 517 -24.62 -6.96 9.51
C ALA A 517 -24.21 -7.17 10.98
N SER A 518 -24.75 -6.35 11.87
CA SER A 518 -24.61 -6.47 13.33
C SER A 518 -25.96 -6.85 13.96
N GLU A 519 -26.00 -6.98 15.29
CA GLU A 519 -27.28 -7.19 16.04
C GLU A 519 -28.23 -6.00 15.93
N GLY A 520 -27.69 -4.79 15.86
CA GLY A 520 -28.48 -3.54 15.89
C GLY A 520 -28.67 -2.89 14.54
N GLU A 521 -27.89 -3.25 13.51
CA GLU A 521 -27.90 -2.56 12.22
C GLU A 521 -27.80 -3.56 11.07
N SER A 522 -28.54 -3.27 9.98
CA SER A 522 -28.41 -4.04 8.73
C SER A 522 -27.02 -3.87 8.12
N GLY A 523 -26.57 -4.89 7.39
CA GLY A 523 -25.26 -4.81 6.71
C GLY A 523 -25.23 -3.71 5.66
N ALA A 524 -26.32 -3.46 4.97
CA ALA A 524 -26.42 -2.37 4.00
C ALA A 524 -26.25 -1.00 4.69
N ALA A 525 -26.90 -0.76 5.85
CA ALA A 525 -26.76 0.50 6.59
C ALA A 525 -25.32 0.75 7.05
N ARG A 526 -24.56 -0.33 7.34
CA ARG A 526 -23.15 -0.21 7.79
C ARG A 526 -22.17 -0.13 6.62
N LEU A 527 -22.35 -0.96 5.60
CA LEU A 527 -21.39 -1.06 4.47
C LEU A 527 -21.44 0.19 3.59
N TRP A 528 -22.64 0.70 3.32
CA TRP A 528 -22.86 1.81 2.40
C TRP A 528 -22.94 3.18 3.10
N ALA A 529 -22.57 3.24 4.38
CA ALA A 529 -22.59 4.48 5.16
C ALA A 529 -21.50 5.47 4.77
N GLY A 530 -21.84 6.75 4.84
CA GLY A 530 -20.94 7.87 4.60
C GLY A 530 -20.50 8.00 3.13
N GLU A 531 -19.65 8.99 2.84
CA GLU A 531 -19.24 9.32 1.46
C GLU A 531 -18.55 8.16 0.74
N ALA A 532 -17.68 7.41 1.43
CA ALA A 532 -17.01 6.26 0.85
C ALA A 532 -17.97 5.09 0.62
N GLY A 533 -18.94 4.88 1.53
CA GLY A 533 -19.98 3.86 1.38
C GLY A 533 -20.93 4.17 0.24
N GLU A 534 -21.39 5.42 0.12
CA GLU A 534 -22.23 5.87 -0.99
C GLU A 534 -21.51 5.74 -2.35
N ALA A 535 -20.21 6.07 -2.40
CA ALA A 535 -19.41 5.88 -3.61
C ALA A 535 -19.25 4.40 -3.96
N ALA A 536 -19.06 3.52 -2.97
CA ALA A 536 -18.99 2.07 -3.18
C ALA A 536 -20.33 1.51 -3.67
N ALA A 537 -21.46 1.94 -3.08
CA ALA A 537 -22.79 1.54 -3.52
C ALA A 537 -23.05 1.97 -4.98
N THR A 538 -22.73 3.23 -5.31
CA THR A 538 -22.85 3.75 -6.67
C THR A 538 -21.99 2.96 -7.65
N PHE A 539 -20.74 2.65 -7.27
CA PHE A 539 -19.86 1.84 -8.10
C PHE A 539 -20.43 0.44 -8.36
N ILE A 540 -20.92 -0.25 -7.34
CA ILE A 540 -21.52 -1.59 -7.48
C ILE A 540 -22.77 -1.53 -8.36
N ALA A 541 -23.64 -0.54 -8.18
CA ALA A 541 -24.82 -0.36 -9.01
C ALA A 541 -24.46 -0.10 -10.50
N ASN A 542 -23.50 0.79 -10.73
CA ASN A 542 -23.00 1.09 -12.08
C ASN A 542 -22.30 -0.13 -12.72
N LEU A 543 -21.52 -0.89 -11.96
CA LEU A 543 -20.87 -2.09 -12.44
C LEU A 543 -21.90 -3.19 -12.79
N ARG A 544 -22.93 -3.31 -11.96
CA ARG A 544 -24.06 -4.22 -12.23
C ARG A 544 -24.78 -3.86 -13.53
N GLN A 545 -25.06 -2.58 -13.75
CA GLN A 545 -25.67 -2.10 -14.99
C GLN A 545 -24.72 -2.32 -16.19
N ALA A 546 -23.43 -1.98 -16.04
CA ALA A 546 -22.42 -2.15 -17.09
C ALA A 546 -22.18 -3.61 -17.47
N SER A 547 -22.47 -4.56 -16.59
CA SER A 547 -22.30 -6.00 -16.83
C SER A 547 -23.35 -6.61 -17.77
N ALA A 548 -24.38 -5.88 -18.15
CA ALA A 548 -25.42 -6.36 -19.05
C ALA A 548 -24.83 -6.80 -20.41
N GLY A 549 -25.10 -8.05 -20.83
CA GLY A 549 -24.54 -8.61 -22.06
C GLY A 549 -23.03 -8.88 -22.04
N PHE A 550 -22.36 -8.77 -20.87
CA PHE A 550 -20.97 -9.16 -20.73
C PHE A 550 -20.82 -10.68 -20.84
N ALA A 551 -19.84 -11.13 -21.62
CA ALA A 551 -19.61 -12.56 -21.82
C ALA A 551 -19.24 -13.27 -20.49
N PRO A 552 -19.71 -14.51 -20.27
CA PRO A 552 -19.36 -15.27 -19.09
C PRO A 552 -17.85 -15.44 -18.95
N MET A 553 -17.33 -15.29 -17.73
CA MET A 553 -15.92 -15.34 -17.40
C MET A 553 -15.60 -16.42 -16.35
N PRO A 554 -14.35 -16.88 -16.20
CA PRO A 554 -13.97 -17.72 -15.08
C PRO A 554 -14.22 -16.99 -13.76
N GLY A 555 -14.97 -17.62 -12.84
CA GLY A 555 -15.41 -16.99 -11.60
C GLY A 555 -14.25 -16.63 -10.65
N ASP A 556 -13.18 -17.43 -10.66
CA ASP A 556 -11.93 -17.22 -9.89
C ASP A 556 -11.20 -15.90 -10.26
N ARG A 557 -11.51 -15.32 -11.43
CA ARG A 557 -10.94 -14.03 -11.88
C ARG A 557 -11.70 -12.81 -11.40
N TYR A 558 -12.87 -13.01 -10.79
CA TYR A 558 -13.70 -11.91 -10.29
C TYR A 558 -12.99 -10.97 -9.29
N PRO A 559 -12.26 -11.47 -8.26
CA PRO A 559 -11.58 -10.57 -7.32
C PRO A 559 -10.52 -9.68 -7.97
N ALA A 560 -9.76 -10.21 -8.93
CA ALA A 560 -8.74 -9.44 -9.65
C ALA A 560 -9.38 -8.36 -10.54
N LEU A 561 -10.46 -8.70 -11.26
CA LEU A 561 -11.24 -7.75 -12.04
C LEU A 561 -11.84 -6.65 -11.15
N LEU A 562 -12.52 -7.04 -10.08
CA LEU A 562 -13.14 -6.10 -9.14
C LEU A 562 -12.10 -5.15 -8.53
N GLY A 563 -10.98 -5.69 -8.04
CA GLY A 563 -9.88 -4.90 -7.46
C GLY A 563 -9.32 -3.89 -8.45
N GLY A 564 -9.09 -4.29 -9.70
CA GLY A 564 -8.63 -3.39 -10.77
C GLY A 564 -9.62 -2.27 -11.07
N LEU A 565 -10.93 -2.57 -11.11
CA LEU A 565 -11.96 -1.56 -11.36
C LEU A 565 -12.16 -0.62 -10.15
N LEU A 566 -12.08 -1.13 -8.91
CA LEU A 566 -12.17 -0.31 -7.70
C LEU A 566 -11.00 0.68 -7.58
N SER A 567 -9.78 0.27 -7.94
CA SER A 567 -8.59 1.13 -7.87
C SER A 567 -8.65 2.32 -8.83
N MET A 568 -9.45 2.23 -9.89
CA MET A 568 -9.66 3.30 -10.86
C MET A 568 -10.70 4.34 -10.39
N GLN A 569 -11.44 4.08 -9.32
CA GLN A 569 -12.47 4.98 -8.80
C GLN A 569 -11.91 5.83 -7.66
N MET A 570 -12.13 7.15 -7.74
CA MET A 570 -11.68 8.10 -6.72
C MET A 570 -12.86 8.57 -5.85
N VAL A 571 -12.72 8.43 -4.54
CA VAL A 571 -13.66 9.01 -3.57
C VAL A 571 -13.13 10.37 -3.14
N ARG A 572 -13.90 11.41 -3.39
CA ARG A 572 -13.57 12.78 -3.03
C ARG A 572 -14.57 13.31 -2.01
N PRO A 573 -14.10 14.00 -0.96
CA PRO A 573 -15.00 14.66 -0.04
C PRO A 573 -15.90 15.67 -0.77
N ARG A 574 -17.19 15.69 -0.46
CA ARG A 574 -18.13 16.63 -1.07
C ARG A 574 -17.91 18.06 -0.59
N TYR A 575 -17.44 18.24 0.65
CA TYR A 575 -17.27 19.52 1.31
C TYR A 575 -15.91 19.59 2.02
N GLY A 576 -15.32 20.78 2.03
CA GLY A 576 -14.11 21.08 2.78
C GLY A 576 -14.32 20.92 4.28
N ARG A 577 -13.51 20.10 4.91
CA ARG A 577 -13.58 19.84 6.35
C ARG A 577 -13.00 20.98 7.18
N HIS A 578 -12.02 21.68 6.63
CA HIS A 578 -11.42 22.83 7.26
C HIS A 578 -11.56 24.09 6.40
N PRO A 579 -12.07 25.22 6.96
CA PRO A 579 -12.37 26.43 6.16
C PRO A 579 -11.13 27.18 5.66
N ARG A 580 -9.97 26.96 6.26
CA ARG A 580 -8.75 27.74 6.01
C ARG A 580 -7.51 26.90 5.66
N LEU A 581 -7.56 25.59 5.88
CA LEU A 581 -6.47 24.68 5.56
C LEU A 581 -6.91 23.69 4.47
N ALA A 582 -6.03 23.43 3.51
CA ALA A 582 -6.32 22.50 2.41
C ALA A 582 -5.08 21.68 2.03
N ILE A 583 -5.32 20.49 1.49
CA ILE A 583 -4.32 19.71 0.76
C ILE A 583 -4.82 19.58 -0.68
N TRP A 584 -4.05 20.12 -1.61
CA TRP A 584 -4.39 20.14 -3.03
C TRP A 584 -3.43 19.26 -3.84
N GLY A 585 -3.96 18.57 -4.84
CA GLY A 585 -3.16 18.15 -5.98
C GLY A 585 -2.82 19.36 -6.88
N PRO A 586 -1.88 19.21 -7.83
CA PRO A 586 -1.51 20.31 -8.74
C PRO A 586 -2.70 20.87 -9.50
N LEU A 587 -3.58 20.03 -10.03
CA LEU A 587 -4.81 20.44 -10.73
C LEU A 587 -5.79 21.21 -9.85
N GLU A 588 -5.99 20.69 -8.64
CA GLU A 588 -6.91 21.28 -7.68
C GLU A 588 -6.40 22.64 -7.16
N ALA A 589 -5.10 22.88 -7.20
CA ALA A 589 -4.47 24.14 -6.82
C ALA A 589 -4.67 25.26 -7.86
N ARG A 590 -4.98 24.91 -9.13
CA ARG A 590 -5.17 25.91 -10.19
C ARG A 590 -6.29 26.88 -9.84
N LEU A 591 -6.01 28.18 -10.00
CA LEU A 591 -6.90 29.30 -9.67
C LEU A 591 -7.33 29.37 -8.19
N GLN A 592 -6.69 28.60 -7.30
CA GLN A 592 -6.86 28.73 -5.86
C GLN A 592 -5.85 29.73 -5.28
N HIS A 593 -6.16 30.26 -4.08
CA HIS A 593 -5.28 31.19 -3.39
C HIS A 593 -5.15 30.81 -1.90
N ALA A 594 -3.90 30.91 -1.39
CA ALA A 594 -3.58 30.77 0.03
C ALA A 594 -2.49 31.79 0.40
N ASP A 595 -2.50 32.28 1.67
CA ASP A 595 -1.48 33.19 2.19
C ASP A 595 -0.14 32.49 2.41
N LEU A 596 -0.19 31.22 2.85
CA LEU A 596 0.93 30.30 2.92
C LEU A 596 0.70 29.12 1.98
N LEU A 597 1.61 28.89 1.07
CA LEU A 597 1.57 27.75 0.16
C LEU A 597 2.81 26.90 0.34
N VAL A 598 2.62 25.62 0.63
CA VAL A 598 3.69 24.64 0.77
C VAL A 598 3.72 23.77 -0.47
N LEU A 599 4.84 23.76 -1.20
CA LEU A 599 5.11 22.82 -2.28
C LEU A 599 5.87 21.62 -1.67
N GLY A 600 5.16 20.51 -1.48
CA GLY A 600 5.68 19.33 -0.78
C GLY A 600 6.12 18.23 -1.72
N GLY A 601 7.21 17.52 -1.36
CA GLY A 601 7.74 16.41 -2.14
C GLY A 601 8.55 16.84 -3.36
N LEU A 602 9.32 17.95 -3.30
CA LEU A 602 10.08 18.50 -4.42
C LEU A 602 11.32 17.64 -4.75
N ASN A 603 11.09 16.38 -5.09
CA ASN A 603 12.08 15.44 -5.61
C ASN A 603 11.79 15.12 -7.07
N GLU A 604 12.83 14.82 -7.84
CA GLU A 604 12.71 14.34 -9.22
C GLU A 604 11.92 13.03 -9.25
N GLY A 605 11.05 12.87 -10.24
CA GLY A 605 10.09 11.76 -10.29
C GLY A 605 8.77 12.00 -9.52
N THR A 606 8.77 12.97 -8.57
CA THR A 606 7.56 13.46 -7.89
C THR A 606 7.13 14.81 -8.50
N TRP A 607 8.05 15.77 -8.54
CA TRP A 607 7.89 17.07 -9.18
C TRP A 607 9.03 17.37 -10.17
N PRO A 608 8.82 17.21 -11.48
CA PRO A 608 7.64 16.64 -12.15
C PRO A 608 7.53 15.13 -11.90
N ALA A 609 6.29 14.60 -12.01
CA ALA A 609 6.07 13.17 -12.03
C ALA A 609 6.75 12.55 -13.27
N ASP A 610 7.24 11.32 -13.12
CA ASP A 610 7.82 10.58 -14.21
C ASP A 610 6.83 10.43 -15.36
N VAL A 611 7.31 10.66 -16.56
CA VAL A 611 6.53 10.44 -17.76
C VAL A 611 6.53 8.96 -18.07
N ALA A 612 5.39 8.29 -17.83
CA ALA A 612 5.23 6.88 -18.17
C ALA A 612 5.49 6.63 -19.65
N ALA A 613 6.20 5.56 -19.95
CA ALA A 613 6.38 5.13 -21.33
C ALA A 613 5.02 4.74 -21.93
N ASP A 614 4.75 5.23 -23.15
CA ASP A 614 3.57 4.83 -23.90
C ASP A 614 3.74 3.38 -24.36
N PRO A 615 2.84 2.45 -23.97
CA PRO A 615 2.96 1.05 -24.34
C PRO A 615 2.68 0.80 -25.84
N TRP A 616 2.08 1.77 -26.55
CA TRP A 616 1.62 1.63 -27.92
C TRP A 616 2.53 2.31 -28.93
N LEU A 617 2.98 3.52 -28.62
CA LEU A 617 3.71 4.40 -29.55
C LEU A 617 5.03 4.85 -28.96
N SER A 618 6.13 4.64 -29.69
CA SER A 618 7.40 5.26 -29.35
C SER A 618 7.34 6.80 -29.50
N ARG A 619 8.28 7.52 -28.90
CA ARG A 619 8.33 8.99 -29.01
C ARG A 619 8.37 9.51 -30.45
N PRO A 620 9.21 8.96 -31.37
CA PRO A 620 9.16 9.34 -32.78
C PRO A 620 7.79 9.07 -33.42
N MET A 621 7.19 7.89 -33.15
CA MET A 621 5.89 7.53 -33.70
C MET A 621 4.78 8.48 -33.22
N ARG A 622 4.78 8.86 -31.94
CA ARG A 622 3.84 9.87 -31.41
C ARG A 622 3.94 11.19 -32.13
N ARG A 623 5.17 11.68 -32.35
CA ARG A 623 5.42 12.92 -33.07
C ARG A 623 4.93 12.83 -34.52
N ASP A 624 5.26 11.75 -35.23
CA ASP A 624 4.93 11.58 -36.65
C ASP A 624 3.42 11.35 -36.84
N PHE A 625 2.76 10.76 -35.81
CA PHE A 625 1.30 10.65 -35.77
C PHE A 625 0.61 11.98 -35.49
N GLY A 626 1.29 12.92 -34.83
CA GLY A 626 0.79 14.26 -34.47
C GLY A 626 0.32 14.39 -33.02
N LEU A 627 0.57 13.39 -32.18
CA LEU A 627 0.29 13.48 -30.75
C LEU A 627 1.31 14.38 -30.05
N PRO A 628 0.90 15.16 -29.03
CA PRO A 628 1.81 15.97 -28.25
C PRO A 628 2.94 15.14 -27.63
N ALA A 629 4.10 15.78 -27.50
CA ALA A 629 5.21 15.19 -26.78
C ALA A 629 4.81 14.94 -25.31
N PRO A 630 5.20 13.80 -24.72
CA PRO A 630 4.90 13.49 -23.33
C PRO A 630 5.42 14.55 -22.34
N GLU A 631 6.46 15.26 -22.71
CA GLU A 631 7.08 16.38 -21.97
C GLU A 631 6.12 17.56 -21.75
N ARG A 632 5.02 17.67 -22.50
CA ARG A 632 3.96 18.66 -22.27
C ARG A 632 3.40 18.60 -20.84
N ARG A 633 3.37 17.42 -20.21
CA ARG A 633 2.97 17.29 -18.80
C ARG A 633 3.95 17.96 -17.85
N ILE A 634 5.25 17.90 -18.17
CA ILE A 634 6.28 18.61 -17.41
C ILE A 634 6.04 20.11 -17.51
N GLY A 635 5.69 20.62 -18.71
CA GLY A 635 5.36 22.04 -18.93
C GLY A 635 4.14 22.50 -18.13
N LEU A 636 3.07 21.70 -18.09
CA LEU A 636 1.89 21.98 -17.26
C LEU A 636 2.24 22.01 -15.76
N ALA A 637 3.00 21.02 -15.29
CA ALA A 637 3.45 20.99 -13.89
C ALA A 637 4.40 22.17 -13.56
N ALA A 638 5.25 22.58 -14.49
CA ALA A 638 6.09 23.76 -14.36
C ALA A 638 5.25 25.06 -14.28
N HIS A 639 4.15 25.14 -15.05
CA HIS A 639 3.20 26.24 -14.96
C HIS A 639 2.53 26.29 -13.59
N ASP A 640 2.09 25.14 -13.06
CA ASP A 640 1.49 25.04 -11.73
C ASP A 640 2.47 25.48 -10.63
N VAL A 641 3.75 25.09 -10.73
CA VAL A 641 4.81 25.56 -9.81
C VAL A 641 5.05 27.06 -9.94
N ALA A 642 5.12 27.59 -11.17
CA ALA A 642 5.30 29.02 -11.40
C ALA A 642 4.15 29.84 -10.79
N GLN A 643 2.90 29.39 -10.93
CA GLN A 643 1.73 30.01 -10.30
C GLN A 643 1.82 29.93 -8.76
N ALA A 644 2.17 28.78 -8.22
CA ALA A 644 2.28 28.55 -6.77
C ALA A 644 3.38 29.39 -6.13
N MET A 645 4.51 29.60 -6.81
CA MET A 645 5.60 30.47 -6.36
C MET A 645 5.19 31.95 -6.22
N GLY A 646 4.08 32.36 -6.83
CA GLY A 646 3.51 33.70 -6.68
C GLY A 646 2.84 33.96 -5.33
N ALA A 647 2.54 32.95 -4.50
CA ALA A 647 1.87 33.14 -3.20
C ALA A 647 2.67 34.07 -2.26
N PRO A 648 2.01 34.81 -1.35
CA PRO A 648 2.70 35.71 -0.41
C PRO A 648 3.82 35.05 0.36
N GLN A 649 3.56 33.87 0.92
CA GLN A 649 4.56 33.00 1.57
C GLN A 649 4.59 31.65 0.89
N VAL A 650 5.79 31.19 0.52
CA VAL A 650 6.01 29.91 -0.12
C VAL A 650 7.03 29.11 0.65
N VAL A 651 6.69 27.85 0.96
CA VAL A 651 7.62 26.90 1.56
C VAL A 651 7.84 25.75 0.61
N LEU A 652 9.12 25.48 0.30
CA LEU A 652 9.57 24.41 -0.58
C LEU A 652 10.10 23.28 0.29
N THR A 653 9.48 22.10 0.27
CA THR A 653 9.94 20.95 1.08
C THR A 653 10.31 19.76 0.22
N ARG A 654 11.26 18.97 0.71
CA ARG A 654 11.66 17.69 0.12
C ARG A 654 12.23 16.73 1.16
N ALA A 655 12.13 15.44 0.90
CA ALA A 655 12.82 14.40 1.64
C ALA A 655 14.18 14.10 1.00
N LEU A 656 15.26 14.07 1.80
CA LEU A 656 16.62 13.73 1.33
C LEU A 656 16.77 12.24 1.02
N ARG A 657 15.96 11.40 1.68
CA ARG A 657 15.92 9.95 1.47
C ARG A 657 14.49 9.44 1.52
N VAL A 658 14.19 8.46 0.66
CA VAL A 658 12.92 7.71 0.67
C VAL A 658 13.28 6.23 0.76
N GLU A 659 12.73 5.50 1.74
CA GLU A 659 13.04 4.09 2.01
C GLU A 659 14.55 3.80 2.08
N GLY A 660 15.29 4.71 2.71
CA GLY A 660 16.76 4.62 2.86
C GLY A 660 17.55 5.06 1.63
N THR A 661 16.92 5.20 0.45
CA THR A 661 17.60 5.60 -0.79
C THR A 661 17.68 7.13 -0.90
N PRO A 662 18.87 7.71 -1.22
CA PRO A 662 18.99 9.14 -1.48
C PRO A 662 18.12 9.59 -2.67
N THR A 663 17.50 10.76 -2.54
CA THR A 663 16.67 11.36 -3.59
C THR A 663 17.42 12.43 -4.36
N VAL A 664 17.01 12.68 -5.58
CA VAL A 664 17.49 13.81 -6.39
C VAL A 664 16.54 14.99 -6.18
N PRO A 665 17.04 16.23 -5.93
CA PRO A 665 16.17 17.40 -5.89
C PRO A 665 15.43 17.59 -7.21
N SER A 666 14.21 18.09 -7.14
CA SER A 666 13.46 18.50 -8.35
C SER A 666 14.30 19.42 -9.25
N ARG A 667 14.22 19.21 -10.55
CA ARG A 667 14.91 20.06 -11.56
C ARG A 667 14.60 21.55 -11.37
N TRP A 668 13.45 21.90 -10.86
CA TRP A 668 13.08 23.30 -10.60
C TRP A 668 13.84 23.88 -9.41
N LEU A 669 14.06 23.10 -8.35
CA LEU A 669 14.95 23.52 -7.26
C LEU A 669 16.39 23.72 -7.74
N LEU A 670 16.89 22.81 -8.60
CA LEU A 670 18.22 22.92 -9.18
C LEU A 670 18.36 24.17 -10.06
N ARG A 671 17.34 24.53 -10.81
CA ARG A 671 17.31 25.74 -11.61
C ARG A 671 17.25 27.03 -10.77
N LEU A 672 16.43 27.04 -9.70
CA LEU A 672 16.41 28.13 -8.73
C LEU A 672 17.80 28.32 -8.10
N ASP A 673 18.42 27.23 -7.62
CA ASP A 673 19.78 27.26 -7.07
C ASP A 673 20.81 27.75 -8.09
N GLY A 674 20.68 27.31 -9.35
CA GLY A 674 21.54 27.75 -10.45
C GLY A 674 21.45 29.26 -10.70
N LEU A 675 20.25 29.80 -10.78
CA LEU A 675 20.03 31.24 -10.96
C LEU A 675 20.54 32.02 -9.73
N MET A 676 20.23 31.56 -8.48
CA MET A 676 20.74 32.21 -7.27
C MET A 676 22.26 32.33 -7.30
N ARG A 677 22.97 31.21 -7.58
CA ARG A 677 24.44 31.22 -7.67
C ARG A 677 24.95 32.15 -8.79
N SER A 678 24.27 32.23 -9.96
CA SER A 678 24.68 33.13 -11.05
C SER A 678 24.58 34.60 -10.65
N LEU A 679 23.68 34.92 -9.71
CA LEU A 679 23.47 36.26 -9.15
C LEU A 679 24.32 36.53 -7.89
N GLY A 680 25.20 35.59 -7.49
CA GLY A 680 25.98 35.68 -6.26
C GLY A 680 25.17 35.50 -4.97
N ILE A 681 23.98 34.92 -5.03
CA ILE A 681 23.11 34.66 -3.89
C ILE A 681 23.36 33.22 -3.41
N ASP A 682 23.72 33.07 -2.14
CA ASP A 682 23.85 31.72 -1.53
C ASP A 682 22.45 31.09 -1.41
N PRO A 683 22.22 29.88 -1.97
CA PRO A 683 20.98 29.12 -1.77
C PRO A 683 20.61 28.88 -0.28
N ALA A 684 21.58 28.83 0.60
CA ALA A 684 21.33 28.68 2.04
C ALA A 684 20.53 29.84 2.66
N ARG A 685 20.48 31.01 2.00
CA ARG A 685 19.72 32.17 2.45
C ARG A 685 18.22 31.90 2.67
N ILE A 686 17.65 30.96 1.91
CA ILE A 686 16.21 30.62 2.01
C ILE A 686 15.96 29.38 2.88
N HIS A 687 16.98 28.82 3.54
CA HIS A 687 16.81 27.62 4.37
C HIS A 687 16.14 27.93 5.70
N GLY A 688 15.08 27.17 6.03
CA GLY A 688 14.24 27.32 7.23
C GLY A 688 14.50 26.27 8.31
N GLY A 689 15.72 26.22 8.90
CA GLY A 689 16.10 25.20 9.88
C GLY A 689 15.26 25.16 11.16
N ALA A 690 14.66 26.29 11.58
CA ALA A 690 13.85 26.35 12.80
C ALA A 690 12.65 25.37 12.83
N TRP A 691 12.06 25.09 11.68
CA TRP A 691 10.93 24.17 11.57
C TRP A 691 11.35 22.71 11.80
N LEU A 692 12.55 22.31 11.40
CA LEU A 692 13.15 21.01 11.69
C LEU A 692 13.38 20.85 13.20
N ASP A 693 13.93 21.88 13.84
CA ASP A 693 14.14 21.89 15.29
C ASP A 693 12.82 21.75 16.07
N TRP A 694 11.78 22.45 15.64
CA TRP A 694 10.46 22.36 16.27
C TRP A 694 9.83 20.99 16.06
N GLN A 695 9.92 20.44 14.84
CA GLN A 695 9.41 19.10 14.55
C GLN A 695 10.13 18.05 15.40
N SER A 696 11.46 18.14 15.52
CA SER A 696 12.25 17.19 16.32
C SER A 696 11.89 17.23 17.81
N LYS A 697 11.40 18.37 18.32
CA LYS A 697 11.01 18.54 19.73
C LYS A 697 9.64 17.94 20.04
N LEU A 698 8.77 17.74 19.05
CA LEU A 698 7.40 17.22 19.27
C LEU A 698 7.39 15.84 19.93
N ASP A 699 8.30 14.97 19.51
CA ASP A 699 8.36 13.58 19.97
C ASP A 699 9.63 13.29 20.79
N ARG A 700 10.39 14.34 21.12
CA ARG A 700 11.61 14.20 21.93
C ARG A 700 11.25 13.90 23.37
N ALA A 701 11.74 12.79 23.86
CA ALA A 701 11.59 12.43 25.27
C ALA A 701 12.31 13.46 26.16
N GLU A 702 11.62 13.95 27.21
CA GLU A 702 12.22 14.86 28.20
C GLU A 702 13.38 14.18 28.95
N VAL A 703 13.24 12.89 29.22
CA VAL A 703 14.24 12.07 29.90
C VAL A 703 14.49 10.77 29.13
N VAL A 704 15.70 10.55 28.71
CA VAL A 704 16.16 9.28 28.12
C VAL A 704 16.78 8.44 29.22
N ARG A 705 16.16 7.31 29.53
CA ARG A 705 16.70 6.33 30.48
C ARG A 705 17.21 5.11 29.72
N PRO A 706 18.50 4.75 29.85
CA PRO A 706 19.02 3.50 29.31
C PRO A 706 18.21 2.31 29.84
N VAL A 707 17.90 1.37 29.00
CA VAL A 707 17.22 0.14 29.39
C VAL A 707 18.23 -0.75 30.09
N ALA A 708 17.90 -1.15 31.32
CA ALA A 708 18.67 -2.17 32.03
C ALA A 708 18.10 -3.58 31.75
N PRO A 709 18.93 -4.63 31.83
CA PRO A 709 18.43 -6.00 31.79
C PRO A 709 17.32 -6.21 32.83
N PRO A 710 16.19 -6.82 32.45
CA PRO A 710 15.13 -7.09 33.40
C PRO A 710 15.61 -8.14 34.41
N THR A 711 15.37 -7.87 35.67
CA THR A 711 15.76 -8.73 36.81
C THR A 711 14.55 -9.05 37.70
N PRO A 712 13.54 -9.75 37.18
CA PRO A 712 12.35 -10.04 37.98
C PRO A 712 12.67 -11.04 39.13
N CYS A 713 12.23 -10.70 40.32
CA CYS A 713 12.34 -11.54 41.53
C CYS A 713 10.93 -11.90 42.02
N PRO A 714 10.24 -12.89 41.42
CA PRO A 714 8.92 -13.30 41.88
C PRO A 714 8.98 -13.95 43.27
N PRO A 715 7.93 -13.84 44.08
CA PRO A 715 7.85 -14.51 45.37
C PRO A 715 8.14 -16.02 45.23
N VAL A 716 8.81 -16.62 46.24
CA VAL A 716 9.28 -18.01 46.19
C VAL A 716 8.12 -19.00 45.97
N GLU A 717 6.94 -18.71 46.54
CA GLU A 717 5.72 -19.52 46.42
C GLU A 717 5.18 -19.55 44.97
N ARG A 718 5.56 -18.58 44.12
CA ARG A 718 5.18 -18.54 42.71
C ARG A 718 6.19 -19.23 41.81
N ARG A 719 7.37 -19.58 42.31
CA ARG A 719 8.41 -20.25 41.55
C ARG A 719 8.05 -21.70 41.25
N PRO A 720 8.42 -22.27 40.10
CA PRO A 720 8.01 -23.64 39.74
C PRO A 720 8.66 -24.67 40.66
N ARG A 721 7.84 -25.59 41.22
CA ARG A 721 8.30 -26.75 42.01
C ARG A 721 8.36 -28.04 41.18
N THR A 722 7.89 -27.99 39.93
CA THR A 722 8.00 -29.08 38.98
C THR A 722 8.53 -28.52 37.64
N ILE A 723 9.58 -29.16 37.13
CA ILE A 723 10.21 -28.73 35.89
C ILE A 723 10.55 -29.95 35.01
N ARG A 724 10.59 -29.77 33.71
CA ARG A 724 11.00 -30.82 32.78
C ARG A 724 12.53 -30.78 32.61
N VAL A 725 13.13 -31.92 32.31
CA VAL A 725 14.57 -32.03 32.01
C VAL A 725 15.02 -31.04 30.93
N THR A 726 14.22 -30.89 29.87
CA THR A 726 14.48 -29.96 28.79
C THR A 726 14.43 -28.49 29.23
N ASP A 727 13.64 -28.14 30.22
CA ASP A 727 13.57 -26.78 30.76
C ASP A 727 14.78 -26.45 31.67
N VAL A 728 15.49 -27.45 32.22
CA VAL A 728 16.70 -27.21 33.03
C VAL A 728 17.81 -26.56 32.22
N GLU A 729 18.01 -27.02 31.00
CA GLU A 729 18.93 -26.37 30.07
C GLU A 729 18.56 -24.89 29.85
N LEU A 730 17.29 -24.61 29.51
CA LEU A 730 16.79 -23.26 29.32
C LEU A 730 16.93 -22.40 30.59
N TRP A 731 16.62 -22.98 31.77
CA TRP A 731 16.75 -22.30 33.06
C TRP A 731 18.18 -21.86 33.35
N ARG A 732 19.15 -22.68 32.96
CA ARG A 732 20.56 -22.37 33.15
C ARG A 732 21.08 -21.32 32.15
N ARG A 733 20.62 -21.39 30.87
CA ARG A 733 21.04 -20.48 29.80
C ARG A 733 20.33 -19.13 29.83
N ASP A 734 19.02 -19.14 30.12
CA ASP A 734 18.14 -17.96 30.14
C ASP A 734 17.06 -18.11 31.21
N PRO A 735 17.37 -17.80 32.48
CA PRO A 735 16.39 -17.84 33.56
C PRO A 735 15.12 -17.03 33.28
N TYR A 736 15.24 -15.90 32.58
CA TYR A 736 14.10 -15.06 32.21
C TYR A 736 13.08 -15.81 31.33
N ALA A 737 13.53 -16.70 30.47
CA ALA A 737 12.65 -17.53 29.66
C ALA A 737 11.81 -18.47 30.53
N ILE A 738 12.34 -19.00 31.64
CA ILE A 738 11.58 -19.79 32.61
C ILE A 738 10.58 -18.92 33.38
N TYR A 739 10.96 -17.70 33.76
CA TYR A 739 10.03 -16.72 34.33
C TYR A 739 8.85 -16.45 33.39
N ALA A 740 9.12 -16.13 32.14
CA ALA A 740 8.08 -15.89 31.15
C ALA A 740 7.20 -17.11 30.89
N ARG A 741 7.81 -18.29 30.67
CA ARG A 741 7.09 -19.54 30.31
C ARG A 741 6.34 -20.17 31.49
N ARG A 742 6.94 -20.25 32.68
CA ARG A 742 6.41 -21.03 33.79
C ARG A 742 5.67 -20.20 34.84
N ILE A 743 6.10 -18.96 35.09
CA ILE A 743 5.50 -18.05 36.07
C ILE A 743 4.44 -17.18 35.43
N LEU A 744 4.80 -16.44 34.35
CA LEU A 744 3.85 -15.63 33.61
C LEU A 744 2.95 -16.45 32.66
N ARG A 745 3.33 -17.68 32.35
CA ARG A 745 2.60 -18.62 31.48
C ARG A 745 2.43 -18.08 30.05
N LEU A 746 3.37 -17.27 29.59
CA LEU A 746 3.41 -16.77 28.24
C LEU A 746 3.85 -17.89 27.28
N ARG A 747 3.17 -17.98 26.16
CA ARG A 747 3.53 -18.90 25.07
C ARG A 747 3.70 -18.10 23.79
N PRO A 748 4.70 -18.38 22.96
CA PRO A 748 4.79 -17.79 21.62
C PRO A 748 3.56 -18.20 20.82
N LEU A 749 3.10 -17.28 19.95
CA LEU A 749 2.05 -17.62 18.99
C LEU A 749 2.71 -18.21 17.76
N ASP A 750 2.18 -19.31 17.26
CA ASP A 750 2.60 -19.85 15.99
C ASP A 750 2.32 -18.85 14.86
N PRO A 751 3.13 -18.81 13.79
CA PRO A 751 2.83 -18.01 12.61
C PRO A 751 1.48 -18.42 12.00
N ILE A 752 0.79 -17.47 11.39
CA ILE A 752 -0.41 -17.77 10.60
C ILE A 752 0.04 -18.48 9.32
N ASP A 753 -0.66 -19.55 8.94
CA ASP A 753 -0.38 -20.32 7.72
C ASP A 753 1.08 -20.84 7.70
N ALA A 754 1.57 -21.32 8.85
CA ALA A 754 2.94 -21.77 9.01
C ALA A 754 3.25 -22.94 8.07
N GLU A 755 4.41 -22.89 7.45
CA GLU A 755 4.96 -24.10 6.82
C GLU A 755 5.52 -25.04 7.89
N PRO A 756 5.45 -26.37 7.67
CA PRO A 756 6.07 -27.33 8.59
C PRO A 756 7.54 -27.03 8.82
N SER A 757 7.93 -26.96 10.08
CA SER A 757 9.28 -26.62 10.54
C SER A 757 10.18 -27.86 10.71
N ALA A 758 11.47 -27.64 10.95
CA ALA A 758 12.38 -28.71 11.33
C ALA A 758 11.97 -29.41 12.63
N ALA A 759 11.30 -28.70 13.56
CA ALA A 759 10.76 -29.28 14.79
C ALA A 759 9.60 -30.24 14.51
N ASP A 760 8.68 -29.87 13.58
CA ASP A 760 7.58 -30.73 13.17
C ASP A 760 8.12 -32.02 12.54
N ARG A 761 9.12 -31.91 11.66
CA ARG A 761 9.81 -33.06 11.07
C ARG A 761 10.39 -33.98 12.18
N GLY A 762 11.05 -33.39 13.16
CA GLY A 762 11.58 -34.14 14.31
C GLY A 762 10.47 -34.90 15.05
N THR A 763 9.37 -34.21 15.37
CA THR A 763 8.22 -34.81 16.08
C THR A 763 7.60 -35.97 15.30
N TRP A 764 7.43 -35.87 13.98
CA TRP A 764 6.87 -36.96 13.15
C TRP A 764 7.82 -38.15 13.07
N ILE A 765 9.12 -37.91 12.97
CA ILE A 765 10.13 -39.00 13.00
C ILE A 765 10.07 -39.71 14.37
N HIS A 766 10.12 -39.00 15.49
CA HIS A 766 10.05 -39.61 16.85
C HIS A 766 8.78 -40.43 17.02
N ARG A 767 7.61 -39.91 16.65
CA ARG A 767 6.34 -40.63 16.74
C ARG A 767 6.32 -41.88 15.87
N ALA A 768 6.88 -41.83 14.68
CA ALA A 768 6.93 -43.01 13.82
C ALA A 768 7.84 -44.10 14.40
N LEU A 769 8.99 -43.72 14.96
CA LEU A 769 9.91 -44.64 15.61
C LEU A 769 9.32 -45.21 16.92
N GLU A 770 8.74 -44.36 17.78
CA GLU A 770 8.02 -44.74 18.98
C GLU A 770 6.94 -45.80 18.69
N ARG A 771 6.08 -45.50 17.70
CA ARG A 771 4.98 -46.38 17.34
C ARG A 771 5.47 -47.71 16.82
N PHE A 772 6.52 -47.72 16.01
CA PHE A 772 7.15 -48.93 15.52
C PHE A 772 7.69 -49.79 16.68
N VAL A 773 8.40 -49.19 17.62
CA VAL A 773 8.94 -49.87 18.78
C VAL A 773 7.82 -50.49 19.67
N ARG A 774 6.69 -49.78 19.84
CA ARG A 774 5.55 -50.27 20.57
C ARG A 774 4.78 -51.38 19.89
N GLU A 775 4.67 -51.34 18.57
CA GLU A 775 4.00 -52.41 17.78
C GLU A 775 4.85 -53.66 17.72
N PHE A 776 6.18 -53.53 17.74
CA PHE A 776 7.11 -54.65 17.68
C PHE A 776 8.08 -54.65 18.89
N PRO A 777 7.62 -54.96 20.09
CA PRO A 777 8.44 -54.82 21.30
C PRO A 777 9.50 -55.90 21.47
N GLN A 778 9.37 -57.08 20.88
CA GLN A 778 10.30 -58.20 21.04
C GLN A 778 11.10 -58.49 19.78
N ASP A 779 10.44 -58.87 18.71
CA ASP A 779 11.07 -59.29 17.45
C ASP A 779 10.91 -58.25 16.36
N VAL A 780 11.91 -58.12 15.52
CA VAL A 780 11.86 -57.25 14.31
C VAL A 780 11.39 -58.12 13.15
N PRO A 781 10.19 -57.91 12.59
CA PRO A 781 9.66 -58.74 11.50
C PRO A 781 10.51 -58.58 10.20
N ALA A 782 10.36 -59.58 9.30
CA ALA A 782 11.13 -59.56 8.07
C ALA A 782 10.80 -58.34 7.19
N ASP A 783 9.53 -57.92 7.19
CA ASP A 783 8.96 -56.78 6.46
C ASP A 783 8.91 -55.46 7.33
N ALA A 784 9.76 -55.38 8.36
CA ALA A 784 9.82 -54.26 9.29
C ALA A 784 9.97 -52.90 8.59
N ILE A 785 10.68 -52.82 7.48
CA ILE A 785 10.87 -51.55 6.73
C ILE A 785 9.52 -51.09 6.17
N ASP A 786 8.76 -52.00 5.54
CA ASP A 786 7.44 -51.66 4.99
C ASP A 786 6.45 -51.19 6.07
N HIS A 787 6.48 -51.86 7.24
CA HIS A 787 5.71 -51.44 8.40
C HIS A 787 6.11 -50.04 8.88
N LEU A 788 7.40 -49.76 9.05
CA LEU A 788 7.87 -48.43 9.48
C LEU A 788 7.55 -47.32 8.46
N LEU A 789 7.66 -47.61 7.19
CA LEU A 789 7.25 -46.67 6.13
C LEU A 789 5.74 -46.43 6.12
N ALA A 790 4.92 -47.46 6.36
CA ALA A 790 3.47 -47.32 6.50
C ALA A 790 3.08 -46.45 7.70
N ILE A 791 3.71 -46.67 8.86
CA ILE A 791 3.57 -45.83 10.04
C ILE A 791 3.97 -44.36 9.73
N GLY A 792 5.15 -44.19 9.11
CA GLY A 792 5.62 -42.87 8.71
C GLY A 792 4.64 -42.12 7.82
N ARG A 793 4.04 -42.79 6.80
CA ARG A 793 3.00 -42.15 5.96
C ARG A 793 1.79 -41.66 6.76
N GLN A 794 1.40 -42.38 7.82
CA GLN A 794 0.31 -41.97 8.67
C GLN A 794 0.69 -40.79 9.57
N GLU A 795 1.91 -40.76 10.13
CA GLU A 795 2.38 -39.67 11.02
C GLU A 795 2.64 -38.36 10.22
N PHE A 796 3.19 -38.46 9.00
CA PHE A 796 3.33 -37.28 8.12
C PHE A 796 1.96 -36.82 7.55
N GLY A 797 1.01 -37.73 7.38
CA GLY A 797 -0.38 -37.47 7.05
C GLY A 797 -0.59 -36.54 5.86
N PRO A 798 -1.52 -35.58 5.94
CA PRO A 798 -1.83 -34.66 4.83
C PRO A 798 -0.65 -33.77 4.38
N GLN A 799 0.36 -33.63 5.24
CA GLN A 799 1.55 -32.84 4.92
C GLN A 799 2.41 -33.46 3.81
N MET A 800 2.25 -34.74 3.53
CA MET A 800 2.87 -35.42 2.40
C MET A 800 2.53 -34.81 1.02
N ASN A 801 1.36 -34.17 0.92
CA ASN A 801 0.94 -33.48 -0.31
C ASN A 801 1.69 -32.16 -0.55
N ARG A 802 2.44 -31.65 0.43
CA ARG A 802 3.27 -30.46 0.26
C ARG A 802 4.56 -30.85 -0.49
N PRO A 803 4.92 -30.11 -1.57
CA PRO A 803 6.11 -30.45 -2.38
C PRO A 803 7.41 -30.58 -1.56
N ALA A 804 7.61 -29.65 -0.58
CA ALA A 804 8.80 -29.67 0.26
C ALA A 804 8.87 -30.92 1.16
N VAL A 805 7.73 -31.36 1.71
CA VAL A 805 7.65 -32.58 2.57
C VAL A 805 7.81 -33.84 1.72
N GLY A 806 7.04 -33.96 0.64
CA GLY A 806 7.08 -35.15 -0.20
C GLY A 806 8.42 -35.33 -0.93
N ALA A 807 9.00 -34.24 -1.46
CA ALA A 807 10.23 -34.34 -2.26
C ALA A 807 11.52 -34.35 -1.43
N PHE A 808 11.55 -33.69 -0.25
CA PHE A 808 12.80 -33.56 0.51
C PHE A 808 12.80 -34.27 1.85
N TRP A 809 11.66 -34.31 2.59
CA TRP A 809 11.64 -34.89 3.92
C TRP A 809 11.33 -36.39 3.90
N TRP A 810 10.41 -36.81 3.03
CA TRP A 810 10.04 -38.19 2.92
C TRP A 810 11.21 -39.11 2.49
N PRO A 811 12.01 -38.81 1.46
CA PRO A 811 13.19 -39.63 1.11
C PRO A 811 14.26 -39.68 2.20
N ARG A 812 14.32 -38.63 3.05
CA ARG A 812 15.21 -38.66 4.24
C ARG A 812 14.69 -39.63 5.29
N PHE A 813 13.38 -39.62 5.51
CA PHE A 813 12.75 -40.57 6.43
C PHE A 813 12.92 -42.00 5.95
N GLU A 814 12.78 -42.28 4.66
CA GLU A 814 13.03 -43.61 4.10
C GLU A 814 14.44 -44.11 4.43
N ARG A 815 15.46 -43.26 4.24
CA ARG A 815 16.83 -43.62 4.59
C ARG A 815 17.02 -43.82 6.11
N ILE A 816 16.37 -43.03 6.94
CA ILE A 816 16.38 -43.24 8.39
C ILE A 816 15.71 -44.56 8.74
N ALA A 817 14.58 -44.89 8.11
CA ALA A 817 13.85 -46.13 8.38
C ALA A 817 14.71 -47.37 8.07
N HIS A 818 15.40 -47.42 6.96
CA HIS A 818 16.33 -48.50 6.66
C HIS A 818 17.42 -48.64 7.74
N TRP A 819 18.11 -47.52 8.05
CA TRP A 819 19.16 -47.54 9.06
C TRP A 819 18.61 -47.95 10.43
N PHE A 820 17.44 -47.44 10.82
CA PHE A 820 16.81 -47.75 12.09
C PHE A 820 16.45 -49.23 12.23
N VAL A 821 15.85 -49.82 11.24
CA VAL A 821 15.49 -51.26 11.25
C VAL A 821 16.73 -52.14 11.34
N ASP A 822 17.80 -51.82 10.60
CA ASP A 822 19.05 -52.56 10.70
C ASP A 822 19.67 -52.41 12.11
N LYS A 823 19.63 -51.22 12.68
CA LYS A 823 20.10 -50.96 14.06
C LYS A 823 19.26 -51.70 15.11
N GLU A 824 17.94 -51.76 14.92
CA GLU A 824 17.05 -52.52 15.74
C GLU A 824 17.40 -54.04 15.75
N ARG A 825 17.66 -54.62 14.60
CA ARG A 825 18.08 -56.01 14.48
C ARG A 825 19.36 -56.29 15.25
N GLU A 826 20.34 -55.39 15.15
CA GLU A 826 21.60 -55.49 15.88
C GLU A 826 21.36 -55.40 17.41
N ARG A 827 20.67 -54.34 17.84
CA ARG A 827 20.50 -54.03 19.29
C ARG A 827 19.66 -55.05 20.03
N ARG A 828 18.63 -55.65 19.38
CA ARG A 828 17.77 -56.64 19.99
C ARG A 828 18.48 -57.95 20.37
N THR A 829 19.66 -58.22 19.82
CA THR A 829 20.46 -59.37 20.20
C THR A 829 21.02 -59.29 21.61
N VAL A 830 21.27 -58.08 22.12
CA VAL A 830 21.85 -57.81 23.47
C VAL A 830 20.87 -57.19 24.44
N THR A 831 19.71 -56.70 23.99
CA THR A 831 18.69 -56.09 24.85
C THR A 831 17.73 -57.14 25.36
N ALA A 832 17.38 -57.07 26.65
CA ALA A 832 16.39 -57.92 27.31
C ALA A 832 14.97 -57.33 27.24
N SER A 833 14.83 -56.01 27.43
CA SER A 833 13.60 -55.26 27.27
C SER A 833 13.86 -53.84 26.80
N LEU A 834 12.87 -53.26 26.14
CA LEU A 834 12.97 -51.96 25.50
C LEU A 834 11.75 -51.11 25.89
N HIS A 835 11.98 -49.87 26.28
CA HIS A 835 10.96 -48.90 26.63
C HIS A 835 11.11 -47.66 25.79
N ALA A 836 10.05 -47.24 25.07
CA ALA A 836 10.00 -46.02 24.26
C ALA A 836 9.05 -45.00 24.91
N GLU A 837 9.41 -43.73 24.84
CA GLU A 837 8.63 -42.55 25.34
C GLU A 837 8.14 -42.80 26.77
N VAL A 838 9.04 -43.33 27.63
CA VAL A 838 8.71 -43.67 29.02
C VAL A 838 8.82 -42.44 29.91
N LYS A 839 7.77 -42.21 30.70
CA LYS A 839 7.71 -41.08 31.64
C LYS A 839 8.46 -41.40 32.92
N GLY A 840 9.25 -40.48 33.39
CA GLY A 840 10.03 -40.56 34.60
C GLY A 840 9.92 -39.33 35.49
N ARG A 841 10.21 -39.52 36.77
CA ARG A 841 10.25 -38.47 37.77
C ARG A 841 11.36 -38.72 38.79
N LEU A 842 12.00 -37.63 39.24
CA LEU A 842 12.92 -37.64 40.38
C LEU A 842 12.49 -36.55 41.33
N GLN A 843 12.34 -36.90 42.61
CA GLN A 843 11.95 -35.96 43.65
C GLN A 843 13.07 -35.83 44.70
N PHE A 844 13.34 -34.59 45.10
CA PHE A 844 14.31 -34.28 46.17
C PHE A 844 13.85 -33.02 46.93
N ASP A 845 14.33 -32.85 48.13
CA ASP A 845 14.02 -31.70 48.95
C ASP A 845 14.94 -30.51 48.60
N GLY A 846 14.34 -29.37 48.29
CA GLY A 846 15.02 -28.06 48.14
C GLY A 846 14.75 -27.20 49.39
N PRO A 847 15.44 -26.05 49.54
CA PRO A 847 15.26 -25.16 50.67
C PRO A 847 13.82 -24.65 50.86
N ALA A 848 13.06 -24.46 49.77
CA ALA A 848 11.67 -24.00 49.80
C ALA A 848 10.66 -25.16 49.69
N GLY A 849 11.06 -26.40 49.98
CA GLY A 849 10.24 -27.59 49.96
C GLY A 849 10.54 -28.55 48.81
N PRO A 850 9.73 -29.63 48.67
CA PRO A 850 9.98 -30.68 47.69
C PRO A 850 9.98 -30.14 46.24
N PHE A 851 10.93 -30.64 45.46
CA PHE A 851 11.08 -30.31 44.03
C PHE A 851 11.01 -31.57 43.18
N THR A 852 10.32 -31.50 42.05
CA THR A 852 10.11 -32.65 41.15
C THR A 852 10.68 -32.34 39.76
N LEU A 853 11.63 -33.17 39.35
CA LEU A 853 12.12 -33.23 37.98
C LEU A 853 11.30 -34.26 37.21
N THR A 854 10.82 -33.92 36.01
CA THR A 854 10.08 -34.86 35.14
C THR A 854 10.82 -35.02 33.81
N ALA A 855 10.83 -36.23 33.26
CA ALA A 855 11.38 -36.55 31.96
C ALA A 855 10.43 -37.43 31.15
N THR A 856 10.61 -37.42 29.84
CA THR A 856 10.12 -38.49 28.96
C THR A 856 11.34 -38.90 28.15
N ALA A 857 11.84 -40.10 28.40
CA ALA A 857 13.00 -40.59 27.67
C ALA A 857 12.55 -41.20 26.35
N ASP A 858 13.20 -40.82 25.24
CA ASP A 858 12.87 -41.33 23.89
C ASP A 858 13.00 -42.87 23.88
N ARG A 859 14.06 -43.39 24.54
CA ARG A 859 14.33 -44.82 24.59
C ARG A 859 15.20 -45.20 25.76
N ILE A 860 14.80 -46.26 26.48
CA ILE A 860 15.61 -46.91 27.50
C ILE A 860 15.68 -48.40 27.20
N GLU A 861 16.88 -48.91 27.10
CA GLU A 861 17.15 -50.33 26.89
C GLU A 861 17.66 -50.95 28.18
N CYS A 862 17.08 -52.13 28.53
CA CYS A 862 17.56 -52.96 29.62
C CYS A 862 18.41 -54.08 29.01
N GLY A 863 19.69 -54.14 29.34
CA GLY A 863 20.59 -55.16 28.90
C GLY A 863 20.33 -56.49 29.57
N ARG A 864 20.79 -57.61 29.02
CA ARG A 864 20.67 -58.93 29.63
C ARG A 864 21.47 -59.09 30.94
N ASP A 865 22.41 -58.20 31.16
CA ASP A 865 23.19 -58.07 32.41
C ASP A 865 22.49 -57.21 33.48
N GLY A 866 21.31 -56.70 33.18
CA GLY A 866 20.54 -55.80 34.05
C GLY A 866 20.97 -54.33 34.01
N SER A 867 21.91 -53.94 33.16
CA SER A 867 22.32 -52.55 32.99
C SER A 867 21.32 -51.79 32.11
N LEU A 868 21.30 -50.45 32.19
CA LEU A 868 20.46 -49.58 31.38
C LEU A 868 21.29 -48.79 30.38
N THR A 869 20.75 -48.61 29.19
CA THR A 869 21.24 -47.64 28.19
C THR A 869 20.12 -46.63 27.95
N VAL A 870 20.43 -45.32 28.12
CA VAL A 870 19.51 -44.22 27.81
C VAL A 870 19.89 -43.61 26.48
N ILE A 871 18.93 -43.54 25.56
CA ILE A 871 19.12 -43.11 24.20
C ILE A 871 18.18 -41.93 23.87
N ASP A 872 18.73 -40.87 23.29
CA ASP A 872 17.97 -39.71 22.89
C ASP A 872 18.12 -39.49 21.35
N TYR A 873 16.98 -39.34 20.67
CA TYR A 873 16.93 -39.13 19.22
C TYR A 873 17.09 -37.65 18.88
N LYS A 874 18.01 -37.33 18.00
CA LYS A 874 18.21 -35.96 17.51
C LYS A 874 18.15 -35.89 16.00
N THR A 875 17.26 -35.06 15.47
CA THR A 875 17.19 -34.77 14.01
C THR A 875 18.03 -33.56 13.60
N GLY A 876 18.59 -32.82 14.57
CA GLY A 876 19.42 -31.64 14.41
C GLY A 876 20.88 -31.83 14.83
N SER A 877 21.52 -30.75 15.33
CA SER A 877 22.88 -30.77 15.88
C SER A 877 22.91 -31.43 17.26
N LEU A 878 23.98 -32.14 17.56
CA LEU A 878 24.24 -32.69 18.86
C LEU A 878 24.85 -31.64 19.79
N PRO A 879 24.64 -31.75 21.12
CA PRO A 879 25.35 -30.94 22.11
C PRO A 879 26.87 -31.13 22.00
N ARG A 880 27.62 -30.08 22.25
CA ARG A 880 29.10 -30.16 22.31
C ARG A 880 29.49 -30.86 23.60
N PRO A 881 30.60 -31.63 23.64
CA PRO A 881 31.05 -32.29 24.86
C PRO A 881 31.22 -31.35 26.07
N ARG A 882 31.72 -30.14 25.84
CA ARG A 882 31.82 -29.09 26.87
C ARG A 882 30.47 -28.66 27.43
N GLU A 883 29.43 -28.59 26.62
CA GLU A 883 28.11 -28.21 27.09
C GLU A 883 27.49 -29.26 28.04
N ILE A 884 27.79 -30.54 27.81
CA ILE A 884 27.41 -31.64 28.72
C ILE A 884 28.24 -31.54 30.02
N GLU A 885 29.55 -31.38 29.90
CA GLU A 885 30.48 -31.28 31.02
C GLU A 885 30.16 -30.09 31.94
N PHE A 886 29.88 -28.90 31.37
CA PHE A 886 29.52 -27.72 32.16
C PHE A 886 28.03 -27.66 32.53
N GLY A 887 27.24 -28.67 32.19
CA GLY A 887 25.82 -28.79 32.55
C GLY A 887 24.91 -27.84 31.78
N PHE A 888 25.30 -27.39 30.61
CA PHE A 888 24.41 -26.63 29.67
C PHE A 888 23.66 -27.53 28.69
N ALA A 889 23.90 -28.86 28.70
CA ALA A 889 23.11 -29.85 28.01
C ALA A 889 22.87 -31.06 28.96
N PRO A 890 22.10 -30.87 30.05
CA PRO A 890 21.99 -31.83 31.14
C PRO A 890 20.96 -32.93 30.86
N GLN A 891 20.26 -32.98 29.69
CA GLN A 891 19.14 -33.86 29.41
C GLN A 891 19.49 -35.32 29.69
N LEU A 892 20.40 -35.93 28.94
CA LEU A 892 20.76 -37.35 29.08
C LEU A 892 21.36 -37.67 30.48
N PRO A 893 22.30 -36.86 31.08
CA PRO A 893 22.75 -37.10 32.47
C PRO A 893 21.66 -37.05 33.50
N LEU A 894 20.64 -36.16 33.37
CA LEU A 894 19.51 -36.11 34.31
C LEU A 894 18.53 -37.29 34.11
N GLU A 895 18.32 -37.74 32.87
CA GLU A 895 17.56 -38.94 32.54
C GLU A 895 18.27 -40.17 33.13
N ALA A 896 19.61 -40.23 33.08
CA ALA A 896 20.39 -41.27 33.75
C ALA A 896 20.19 -41.24 35.28
N ALA A 897 20.15 -40.08 35.91
CA ALA A 897 19.85 -39.94 37.34
C ALA A 897 18.46 -40.43 37.69
N ILE A 898 17.45 -40.13 36.86
CA ILE A 898 16.09 -40.65 37.02
C ILE A 898 16.07 -42.17 36.87
N ALA A 899 16.77 -42.75 35.89
CA ALA A 899 16.85 -44.18 35.61
C ALA A 899 17.55 -44.91 36.74
N ALA A 900 18.69 -44.42 37.23
CA ALA A 900 19.44 -45.01 38.32
C ALA A 900 18.62 -45.05 39.62
N ALA A 901 17.77 -44.05 39.87
CA ALA A 901 16.87 -43.99 41.01
C ALA A 901 15.59 -44.85 40.82
N GLY A 902 15.37 -45.49 39.66
CA GLY A 902 14.14 -46.26 39.40
C GLY A 902 12.93 -45.34 39.16
N GLY A 903 13.13 -44.12 38.77
CA GLY A 903 12.08 -43.12 38.59
C GLY A 903 11.27 -43.23 37.32
N PHE A 904 11.67 -44.06 36.33
CA PHE A 904 10.91 -44.32 35.12
C PHE A 904 9.86 -45.41 35.30
N ALA A 905 8.69 -45.22 34.70
CA ALA A 905 7.56 -46.15 34.85
C ALA A 905 7.92 -47.54 34.31
N GLY A 906 7.78 -48.60 35.16
CA GLY A 906 8.03 -49.98 34.77
C GLY A 906 9.54 -50.35 34.73
N ILE A 907 10.44 -49.46 35.12
CA ILE A 907 11.89 -49.72 35.18
C ILE A 907 12.36 -49.55 36.60
N GLY A 908 12.92 -50.61 37.22
CA GLY A 908 13.50 -50.58 38.55
C GLY A 908 14.84 -49.86 38.58
N PRO A 909 15.36 -49.52 39.78
CA PRO A 909 16.67 -48.90 39.91
C PRO A 909 17.76 -49.83 39.41
N ALA A 910 18.65 -49.35 38.49
CA ALA A 910 19.73 -50.12 37.91
C ALA A 910 20.85 -49.20 37.46
N VAL A 911 22.02 -49.78 37.24
CA VAL A 911 23.22 -49.07 36.78
C VAL A 911 23.04 -48.66 35.30
N VAL A 912 23.22 -47.36 35.02
CA VAL A 912 23.24 -46.87 33.66
C VAL A 912 24.64 -47.10 33.09
N ALA A 913 24.78 -48.00 32.12
CA ALA A 913 26.06 -48.36 31.48
C ALA A 913 26.44 -47.45 30.29
N ALA A 914 25.43 -46.87 29.58
CA ALA A 914 25.68 -46.02 28.43
C ALA A 914 24.66 -44.91 28.27
N LEU A 915 25.10 -43.76 27.75
CA LEU A 915 24.27 -42.63 27.30
C LEU A 915 24.60 -42.37 25.82
N GLU A 916 23.61 -42.50 24.94
CA GLU A 916 23.79 -42.42 23.52
C GLU A 916 22.90 -41.34 22.88
N PHE A 917 23.44 -40.63 21.93
CA PHE A 917 22.65 -39.81 20.98
C PHE A 917 22.54 -40.58 19.66
N TRP A 918 21.33 -40.75 19.17
CA TRP A 918 21.10 -41.20 17.80
C TRP A 918 20.75 -40.01 16.92
N ARG A 919 21.69 -39.59 16.06
CA ARG A 919 21.51 -38.44 15.19
C ARG A 919 20.88 -38.89 13.88
N LEU A 920 19.60 -38.56 13.67
CA LEU A 920 18.75 -39.01 12.57
C LEU A 920 18.58 -37.92 11.52
N THR A 921 19.55 -37.73 10.62
CA THR A 921 19.51 -36.63 9.63
C THR A 921 18.85 -37.04 8.33
N GLY A 922 18.87 -38.33 7.96
CA GLY A 922 18.46 -38.81 6.66
C GLY A 922 19.36 -38.33 5.52
N GLY A 923 20.55 -37.88 5.85
CA GLY A 923 21.58 -37.45 4.88
C GLY A 923 22.48 -38.58 4.39
N ASN A 924 23.78 -38.30 4.30
CA ASN A 924 24.80 -39.30 4.07
C ASN A 924 25.97 -39.09 5.06
N PRO A 925 26.13 -39.94 6.09
CA PRO A 925 25.28 -41.10 6.45
C PRO A 925 23.86 -40.67 6.91
N PRO A 926 22.86 -41.60 6.79
CA PRO A 926 21.47 -41.30 7.13
C PRO A 926 21.26 -41.11 8.64
N ALA A 927 22.05 -41.80 9.44
CA ALA A 927 22.09 -41.61 10.89
C ALA A 927 23.45 -42.06 11.44
N GLU A 928 23.76 -41.65 12.67
CA GLU A 928 24.96 -42.05 13.41
C GLU A 928 24.62 -42.16 14.89
N THR A 929 25.31 -43.10 15.57
CA THR A 929 25.27 -43.20 17.05
C THR A 929 26.48 -42.53 17.66
N LYS A 930 26.29 -41.79 18.73
CA LYS A 930 27.35 -41.10 19.48
C LYS A 930 27.23 -41.29 20.96
N ASP A 931 28.19 -41.93 21.56
CA ASP A 931 28.27 -42.12 23.01
C ASP A 931 28.70 -40.83 23.72
N VAL A 932 28.12 -40.55 24.86
CA VAL A 932 28.63 -39.58 25.82
C VAL A 932 29.87 -40.15 26.49
N LYS A 933 31.01 -39.55 26.29
CA LYS A 933 32.35 -40.07 26.72
C LYS A 933 32.54 -40.11 28.24
N ALA A 934 31.74 -39.35 29.01
CA ALA A 934 31.78 -39.36 30.46
C ALA A 934 31.17 -40.65 31.00
N ASP A 935 31.70 -41.14 32.12
CA ASP A 935 31.06 -42.24 32.84
C ASP A 935 29.61 -41.90 33.20
N PRO A 936 28.62 -42.69 32.78
CA PRO A 936 27.19 -42.34 32.90
C PRO A 936 26.74 -42.05 34.33
N MET A 937 27.22 -42.83 35.28
CA MET A 937 26.86 -42.68 36.70
C MET A 937 27.47 -41.44 37.33
N THR A 938 28.73 -41.13 36.97
CA THR A 938 29.40 -39.87 37.36
C THR A 938 28.70 -38.67 36.74
N ALA A 939 28.38 -38.71 35.45
CA ALA A 939 27.68 -37.63 34.75
C ALA A 939 26.30 -37.40 35.38
N ALA A 940 25.54 -38.45 35.69
CA ALA A 940 24.25 -38.39 36.40
C ALA A 940 24.34 -37.70 37.75
N ALA A 941 25.34 -38.11 38.57
CA ALA A 941 25.57 -37.53 39.91
C ALA A 941 25.91 -36.03 39.84
N ILE A 942 26.81 -35.64 38.91
CA ILE A 942 27.18 -34.23 38.67
C ILE A 942 25.96 -33.41 38.21
N ALA A 943 25.19 -33.93 37.28
CA ALA A 943 23.98 -33.23 36.76
C ALA A 943 22.91 -33.06 37.83
N GLN A 944 22.70 -34.12 38.67
CA GLN A 944 21.74 -34.02 39.76
C GLN A 944 22.20 -33.02 40.83
N ALA A 945 23.49 -33.04 41.24
CA ALA A 945 24.03 -32.06 42.17
C ALA A 945 23.95 -30.62 41.61
N GLY A 946 24.27 -30.43 40.33
CA GLY A 946 24.11 -29.13 39.64
C GLY A 946 22.66 -28.64 39.62
N LEU A 947 21.67 -29.52 39.39
CA LEU A 947 20.25 -29.18 39.48
C LEU A 947 19.84 -28.81 40.90
N GLN A 948 20.33 -29.56 41.94
CA GLN A 948 20.02 -29.24 43.36
C GLN A 948 20.60 -27.85 43.72
N GLN A 949 21.83 -27.51 43.27
CA GLN A 949 22.40 -26.20 43.46
C GLN A 949 21.58 -25.10 42.74
N LEU A 950 21.12 -25.34 41.52
CA LEU A 950 20.30 -24.41 40.78
C LEU A 950 18.96 -24.14 41.49
N VAL A 951 18.31 -25.20 41.98
CA VAL A 951 17.07 -25.11 42.78
C VAL A 951 17.32 -24.32 44.05
N ALA A 952 18.40 -24.63 44.79
CA ALA A 952 18.74 -23.92 46.01
C ALA A 952 19.00 -22.43 45.76
N ALA A 953 19.69 -22.09 44.68
CA ALA A 953 19.92 -20.69 44.29
C ALA A 953 18.61 -19.95 43.98
N PHE A 954 17.68 -20.58 43.25
CA PHE A 954 16.39 -19.96 42.91
C PHE A 954 15.31 -20.15 44.01
N ASP A 955 15.59 -20.83 45.08
CA ASP A 955 14.77 -20.83 46.31
C ASP A 955 15.09 -19.61 47.21
N SER A 956 16.21 -18.90 46.97
CA SER A 956 16.48 -17.62 47.60
C SER A 956 15.58 -16.51 47.03
N PRO A 957 14.90 -15.69 47.86
CA PRO A 957 14.02 -14.62 47.41
C PRO A 957 14.77 -13.59 46.58
N ASP A 958 16.07 -13.39 46.80
CA ASP A 958 16.89 -12.34 46.13
C ASP A 958 17.43 -12.77 44.78
N THR A 959 17.29 -14.05 44.39
CA THR A 959 17.75 -14.50 43.08
C THR A 959 16.80 -14.08 41.96
N ALA A 960 17.31 -13.23 41.07
CA ALA A 960 16.57 -12.73 39.93
C ALA A 960 16.59 -13.72 38.75
N TYR A 961 15.51 -13.75 38.00
CA TYR A 961 15.40 -14.44 36.72
C TYR A 961 15.96 -13.55 35.60
N GLN A 962 17.27 -13.41 35.55
CA GLN A 962 17.97 -12.55 34.56
C GLN A 962 17.98 -13.20 33.17
N SER A 963 17.82 -12.40 32.13
CA SER A 963 17.97 -12.87 30.75
C SER A 963 19.43 -13.00 30.38
N VAL A 964 19.80 -14.16 29.80
CA VAL A 964 21.14 -14.45 29.26
C VAL A 964 22.26 -14.01 30.22
N PRO A 965 22.34 -14.59 31.41
CA PRO A 965 23.40 -14.20 32.38
C PRO A 965 24.82 -14.49 31.90
N ASP A 966 24.98 -15.45 30.98
CA ASP A 966 26.23 -15.80 30.34
C ASP A 966 26.08 -15.74 28.81
N PRO A 967 26.60 -14.68 28.15
CA PRO A 967 26.45 -14.53 26.68
C PRO A 967 27.16 -15.64 25.89
N GLU A 968 28.20 -16.29 26.40
CA GLU A 968 28.89 -17.40 25.71
C GLU A 968 28.01 -18.62 25.54
N PHE A 969 27.10 -18.85 26.51
CA PHE A 969 26.18 -19.96 26.53
C PHE A 969 24.73 -19.54 26.24
N ALA A 970 24.50 -18.36 25.63
CA ALA A 970 23.18 -17.89 25.24
C ALA A 970 22.46 -18.97 24.41
N PRO A 971 21.12 -19.12 24.59
CA PRO A 971 20.36 -20.01 23.73
C PRO A 971 20.40 -19.50 22.30
N ARG A 972 20.57 -20.40 21.33
CA ARG A 972 20.64 -20.04 19.89
C ARG A 972 19.37 -19.34 19.43
N PHE A 973 18.22 -19.69 19.99
CA PHE A 973 16.90 -19.08 19.73
C PHE A 973 16.20 -18.83 21.06
N SER A 974 15.65 -17.64 21.26
CA SER A 974 14.84 -17.29 22.42
C SER A 974 13.53 -16.64 22.00
N ASP A 975 12.42 -17.29 22.33
CA ASP A 975 11.06 -16.76 22.10
C ASP A 975 10.80 -15.48 22.91
N TYR A 976 11.64 -15.18 23.92
CA TYR A 976 11.42 -14.10 24.89
C TYR A 976 12.49 -13.00 24.83
N ALA A 977 13.43 -13.05 23.89
CA ALA A 977 14.49 -12.06 23.76
C ALA A 977 13.93 -10.63 23.54
N HIS A 978 12.85 -10.49 22.76
CA HIS A 978 12.17 -9.21 22.55
C HIS A 978 11.43 -8.72 23.80
N LEU A 979 10.84 -9.62 24.60
CA LEU A 979 10.18 -9.30 25.87
C LEU A 979 11.21 -8.82 26.92
N ALA A 980 12.37 -9.48 26.95
CA ALA A 980 13.50 -9.10 27.78
C ALA A 980 14.26 -7.88 27.23
N ARG A 981 13.90 -7.37 26.03
CA ARG A 981 14.51 -6.24 25.36
C ARG A 981 16.03 -6.41 25.16
N VAL A 982 16.48 -7.64 24.89
CA VAL A 982 17.92 -7.99 24.83
C VAL A 982 18.70 -7.10 23.86
N LYS A 983 18.14 -6.79 22.68
CA LYS A 983 18.78 -5.92 21.67
C LYS A 983 19.01 -4.48 22.14
N GLU A 984 18.32 -4.02 23.19
CA GLU A 984 18.38 -2.64 23.66
C GLU A 984 19.46 -2.42 24.75
N TRP A 985 19.81 -3.45 25.50
CA TRP A 985 20.78 -3.35 26.58
C TRP A 985 22.05 -4.19 26.39
N SER A 986 22.04 -5.17 25.47
CA SER A 986 23.25 -5.94 25.20
C SER A 986 24.12 -5.20 24.17
N THR A 987 25.39 -4.97 24.51
CA THR A 987 26.42 -4.40 23.61
C THR A 987 27.13 -5.46 22.79
N GLY A 988 26.96 -6.73 23.13
CA GLY A 988 27.54 -7.86 22.40
C GLY A 988 26.52 -8.31 21.35
N ALA A 989 26.87 -8.21 20.08
CA ALA A 989 26.11 -8.73 18.98
C ALA A 989 25.66 -10.17 19.27
N LEU A 990 24.38 -10.37 19.46
CA LEU A 990 23.77 -11.57 18.90
C LEU A 990 24.10 -11.43 17.41
N ARG A 991 25.13 -12.15 16.93
CA ARG A 991 25.56 -12.14 15.55
C ARG A 991 24.30 -12.42 14.75
N ASP A 992 23.84 -11.39 14.03
CA ASP A 992 22.85 -11.56 12.98
C ASP A 992 23.50 -12.56 12.00
N GLU A 993 23.05 -13.79 12.03
CA GLU A 993 23.33 -14.73 10.96
C GLU A 993 22.54 -14.22 9.74
N GLU A 994 23.28 -13.65 8.76
CA GLU A 994 22.86 -13.53 7.37
C GLU A 994 22.49 -14.92 6.80
#